data_644c11a4b34df4c01b6bb4b4ec13749c
#
_entry.id   644c11a4b34df4c01b6bb4b4ec13749c
#
_cell.length_a   1.000
_cell.length_b   1.000
_cell.length_c   1.000
_cell.angle_alpha   90.00
_cell.angle_beta   90.00
_cell.angle_gamma   90.00
#
_symmetry.space_group_name_H-M   'P 1'
#
loop_
_entity.id
_entity.type
_entity.pdbx_description
1 polymer ?
#
loop_
_entity_poly.entity_id
_entity_poly.type
_entity_poly.pdbx_seq_one_letter_code
_entity_poly.pdbx_strand_id
1 'polypeptide(L)'
;MVVRQETPTLPIERSRKVAQVLQRRVEIAQDRFNKRVAKVGQSWPLATTAGVPSLTSWTEWSQYLVDTAQRSVLFLDTLRQRGNNYHEHQAAGTPPLLHFEWEMVLDARGFAQPVNYALVRIVPPEGVKVDATRRPYVIIDPRAGHGPGIGGFKDDSQVGVALAAGHPVYFVIFFPEPQPGQTLSDVCTAEQAFVRKVRELHPKSPKPAIVGNCQGGWAAMMLAASDPEITGPIVINGAPMSYWGGAWSEGEGDNPMRYSGGLLGGSWLASLSADMGHGVFDGAHLVSNFATLNPANALWEKYYNLYSKIDTEPPRFLEFERWWGGFYLMNREEIEWIVQNLFVGDKVWSGATGANGKLFDLREIRMPIVLFASMGDNITPPQQAFNWVADVYGSTDEIKARGQVIVGLLHEDVGHLGIFVSGKVAKKEHAQIVEVLQSIELLPPGLYGMKIDEVKTAGGKVEYRVSFVERQLEEIAAQLNRFERKDEEPFEAVAAMSEFNQKAYEMLAQPTVQALSNESSAEIGRQLHPMRLEQSVMSDRNPWLAWLGPMAAAVRAARQPAAESSQFKQAERAASECISASLDYYRDLRDAASEAQFFQTFGVMFPALHPAQPKRAETRAKAQPSDASQHPTVREALDAIEQGGYAEALARTACLLARKGEPLPLARFELKGQLAREYADLLPPLAAQEWRAIRGRQEAICRHEPDRAIETLPKLLASAEDRARCLTLLERLLADPRVSAARATPTQRATLQRIREVLAAGSTAPARKRGKAKVRTRAQATPRRAAAAH
;
A
#
# COMPACT_ATOMS: atom_id res chain seq x y z
N MET A 1 24.01 25.61 -13.47
CA MET A 1 22.61 25.97 -13.74
C MET A 1 22.47 26.14 -15.26
N VAL A 2 22.00 25.11 -15.97
CA VAL A 2 21.79 25.19 -17.41
C VAL A 2 20.32 25.63 -17.59
N VAL A 3 20.13 26.90 -17.96
CA VAL A 3 18.81 27.42 -18.29
C VAL A 3 18.37 26.74 -19.58
N ARG A 4 17.41 25.81 -19.51
CA ARG A 4 16.71 25.33 -20.70
C ARG A 4 16.00 26.52 -21.34
N GLN A 5 16.34 26.88 -22.57
CA GLN A 5 15.54 27.79 -23.39
C GLN A 5 14.25 27.03 -23.75
N GLU A 6 13.22 27.15 -22.92
CA GLU A 6 11.87 26.69 -23.29
C GLU A 6 11.32 27.60 -24.40
N THR A 7 10.69 26.98 -25.37
CA THR A 7 9.97 27.73 -26.40
C THR A 7 8.93 28.62 -25.71
N PRO A 8 8.80 29.93 -26.08
CA PRO A 8 7.91 30.88 -25.38
C PRO A 8 6.43 30.49 -25.30
N THR A 9 6.01 29.49 -26.06
CA THR A 9 4.63 28.97 -26.11
C THR A 9 4.29 28.03 -24.96
N LEU A 10 5.27 27.33 -24.34
CA LEU A 10 5.05 26.30 -23.36
C LEU A 10 4.38 26.79 -22.05
N PRO A 11 4.76 27.94 -21.45
CA PRO A 11 4.08 28.47 -20.27
C PRO A 11 2.62 28.86 -20.54
N ILE A 12 2.34 29.38 -21.71
CA ILE A 12 0.96 29.79 -22.13
C ILE A 12 0.09 28.54 -22.30
N GLU A 13 0.61 27.48 -22.91
CA GLU A 13 -0.11 26.22 -23.08
C GLU A 13 -0.40 25.56 -21.75
N ARG A 14 0.59 25.49 -20.85
CA ARG A 14 0.43 24.98 -19.49
C ARG A 14 -0.60 25.79 -18.71
N SER A 15 -0.53 27.12 -18.74
CA SER A 15 -1.51 27.97 -18.05
C SER A 15 -2.93 27.77 -18.58
N ARG A 16 -3.08 27.61 -19.90
CA ARG A 16 -4.38 27.29 -20.51
C ARG A 16 -4.89 25.93 -20.06
N LYS A 17 -4.05 24.91 -20.02
CA LYS A 17 -4.40 23.56 -19.52
C LYS A 17 -4.85 23.64 -18.06
N VAL A 18 -4.13 24.35 -17.18
CA VAL A 18 -4.52 24.55 -15.79
C VAL A 18 -5.90 25.19 -15.66
N ALA A 19 -6.16 26.26 -16.44
CA ALA A 19 -7.46 26.93 -16.44
C ALA A 19 -8.60 25.98 -16.90
N GLN A 20 -8.38 25.20 -17.96
CA GLN A 20 -9.35 24.22 -18.44
C GLN A 20 -9.65 23.14 -17.41
N VAL A 21 -8.62 22.62 -16.74
CA VAL A 21 -8.77 21.62 -15.69
C VAL A 21 -9.55 22.19 -14.51
N LEU A 22 -9.20 23.41 -14.06
CA LEU A 22 -9.93 24.07 -12.98
C LEU A 22 -11.42 24.25 -13.33
N GLN A 23 -11.71 24.77 -14.53
CA GLN A 23 -13.09 24.93 -14.99
C GLN A 23 -13.83 23.59 -14.97
N ARG A 24 -13.23 22.56 -15.53
CA ARG A 24 -13.82 21.22 -15.58
C ARG A 24 -14.09 20.66 -14.18
N ARG A 25 -13.17 20.80 -13.23
CA ARG A 25 -13.37 20.37 -11.85
C ARG A 25 -14.52 21.13 -11.16
N VAL A 26 -14.62 22.43 -11.38
CA VAL A 26 -15.72 23.25 -10.85
C VAL A 26 -17.07 22.79 -11.42
N GLU A 27 -17.15 22.53 -12.74
CA GLU A 27 -18.35 22.00 -13.38
C GLU A 27 -18.77 20.65 -12.81
N ILE A 28 -17.83 19.73 -12.60
CA ILE A 28 -18.10 18.42 -11.99
C ILE A 28 -18.57 18.58 -10.54
N ALA A 29 -17.92 19.43 -9.76
CA ALA A 29 -18.30 19.70 -8.38
C ALA A 29 -19.73 20.26 -8.29
N GLN A 30 -20.06 21.23 -9.17
CA GLN A 30 -21.39 21.81 -9.26
C GLN A 30 -22.45 20.79 -9.66
N ASP A 31 -22.16 19.94 -10.64
CA ASP A 31 -23.08 18.90 -11.10
C ASP A 31 -23.35 17.86 -9.98
N ARG A 32 -22.30 17.42 -9.29
CA ARG A 32 -22.42 16.51 -8.12
C ARG A 32 -23.29 17.12 -7.01
N PHE A 33 -23.02 18.37 -6.67
CA PHE A 33 -23.78 19.11 -5.67
C PHE A 33 -25.26 19.23 -6.07
N ASN A 34 -25.52 19.67 -7.29
CA ASN A 34 -26.90 19.84 -7.81
C ASN A 34 -27.66 18.50 -7.82
N LYS A 35 -27.03 17.41 -8.23
CA LYS A 35 -27.63 16.07 -8.22
C LYS A 35 -27.98 15.61 -6.80
N ARG A 36 -27.08 15.82 -5.83
CA ARG A 36 -27.34 15.47 -4.42
C ARG A 36 -28.49 16.30 -3.85
N VAL A 37 -28.49 17.60 -4.04
CA VAL A 37 -29.55 18.52 -3.56
C VAL A 37 -30.88 18.23 -4.25
N ALA A 38 -30.89 17.96 -5.55
CA ALA A 38 -32.11 17.58 -6.27
C ALA A 38 -32.71 16.27 -5.74
N LYS A 39 -31.88 15.27 -5.43
CA LYS A 39 -32.33 14.02 -4.80
C LYS A 39 -32.95 14.27 -3.42
N VAL A 40 -32.35 15.16 -2.63
CA VAL A 40 -32.90 15.57 -1.34
C VAL A 40 -34.24 16.27 -1.52
N GLY A 41 -34.34 17.20 -2.49
CA GLY A 41 -35.59 17.89 -2.81
C GLY A 41 -36.75 16.97 -3.19
N GLN A 42 -36.47 15.87 -3.89
CA GLN A 42 -37.46 14.84 -4.23
C GLN A 42 -37.97 14.06 -3.01
N SER A 43 -37.11 13.90 -2.00
CA SER A 43 -37.46 13.19 -0.75
C SER A 43 -37.93 14.14 0.36
N TRP A 44 -38.04 15.45 0.10
CA TRP A 44 -38.44 16.43 1.09
C TRP A 44 -39.91 16.33 1.39
N PRO A 45 -40.37 16.03 2.63
CA PRO A 45 -41.77 15.76 2.95
C PRO A 45 -42.67 16.99 2.96
N LEU A 46 -42.10 18.21 2.90
CA LEU A 46 -42.85 19.48 2.97
C LEU A 46 -43.52 19.92 1.67
N ALA A 47 -43.28 19.24 0.55
CA ALA A 47 -43.77 19.67 -0.76
C ALA A 47 -45.28 19.41 -1.00
N THR A 48 -46.02 18.71 -0.09
CA THR A 48 -47.34 18.23 -0.38
C THR A 48 -48.45 18.64 0.62
N THR A 49 -48.12 19.35 1.71
CA THR A 49 -49.14 19.72 2.71
C THR A 49 -49.12 21.20 3.10
N ALA A 50 -49.54 22.08 2.19
CA ALA A 50 -50.00 23.40 2.56
C ALA A 50 -51.38 23.33 3.26
N GLY A 51 -51.51 22.49 4.28
CA GLY A 51 -52.72 22.35 5.09
C GLY A 51 -52.48 22.69 6.56
N VAL A 52 -53.50 23.13 7.25
CA VAL A 52 -53.46 23.38 8.69
C VAL A 52 -52.88 22.14 9.42
N PRO A 53 -51.89 22.30 10.35
CA PRO A 53 -51.30 21.17 11.06
C PRO A 53 -52.40 20.33 11.74
N SER A 54 -52.46 19.05 11.38
CA SER A 54 -53.41 18.12 12.03
C SER A 54 -52.96 17.82 13.47
N LEU A 55 -53.88 17.38 14.34
CA LEU A 55 -53.51 16.93 15.69
C LEU A 55 -52.41 15.86 15.68
N THR A 56 -52.36 15.01 14.66
CA THR A 56 -51.31 14.02 14.46
C THR A 56 -49.96 14.66 14.18
N SER A 57 -49.89 15.75 13.41
CA SER A 57 -48.65 16.51 13.17
C SER A 57 -48.12 17.14 14.45
N TRP A 58 -49.00 17.65 15.35
CA TRP A 58 -48.60 18.17 16.65
C TRP A 58 -48.00 17.09 17.57
N THR A 59 -48.62 15.90 17.58
CA THR A 59 -48.12 14.75 18.36
C THR A 59 -46.74 14.28 17.84
N GLU A 60 -46.60 14.12 16.55
CA GLU A 60 -45.33 13.77 15.94
C GLU A 60 -44.23 14.82 16.21
N TRP A 61 -44.62 16.12 16.15
CA TRP A 61 -43.68 17.20 16.43
C TRP A 61 -43.21 17.18 17.89
N SER A 62 -44.12 17.02 18.84
CA SER A 62 -43.78 16.91 20.26
C SER A 62 -42.90 15.70 20.57
N GLN A 63 -43.17 14.56 19.97
CA GLN A 63 -42.36 13.35 20.08
C GLN A 63 -40.96 13.58 19.50
N TYR A 64 -40.85 14.22 18.32
CA TYR A 64 -39.59 14.57 17.71
C TYR A 64 -38.77 15.54 18.57
N LEU A 65 -39.39 16.54 19.20
CA LEU A 65 -38.72 17.45 20.11
C LEU A 65 -38.15 16.73 21.34
N VAL A 66 -38.94 15.82 21.95
CA VAL A 66 -38.48 15.01 23.07
C VAL A 66 -37.31 14.11 22.64
N ASP A 67 -37.43 13.42 21.52
CA ASP A 67 -36.40 12.59 20.96
C ASP A 67 -35.11 13.39 20.67
N THR A 68 -35.23 14.55 20.05
CA THR A 68 -34.12 15.45 19.73
C THR A 68 -33.39 15.93 20.99
N ALA A 69 -34.15 16.37 22.02
CA ALA A 69 -33.58 16.77 23.31
C ALA A 69 -32.85 15.60 23.98
N GLN A 70 -33.40 14.41 23.98
CA GLN A 70 -32.81 13.20 24.54
C GLN A 70 -31.56 12.79 23.75
N ARG A 71 -31.62 12.79 22.43
CA ARG A 71 -30.45 12.51 21.57
C ARG A 71 -29.31 13.51 21.81
N SER A 72 -29.63 14.80 21.97
CA SER A 72 -28.63 15.84 22.25
C SER A 72 -27.89 15.59 23.57
N VAL A 73 -28.61 15.24 24.64
CA VAL A 73 -28.01 14.91 25.93
C VAL A 73 -27.10 13.66 25.80
N LEU A 74 -27.57 12.59 25.15
CA LEU A 74 -26.81 11.36 24.98
C LEU A 74 -25.61 11.57 24.06
N PHE A 75 -25.73 12.40 23.04
CA PHE A 75 -24.63 12.77 22.15
C PHE A 75 -23.53 13.50 22.90
N LEU A 76 -23.87 14.53 23.66
CA LEU A 76 -22.90 15.26 24.47
C LEU A 76 -22.24 14.36 25.52
N ASP A 77 -23.01 13.47 26.16
CA ASP A 77 -22.47 12.49 27.09
C ASP A 77 -21.50 11.50 26.40
N THR A 78 -21.79 11.10 25.17
CA THR A 78 -20.87 10.24 24.39
C THR A 78 -19.55 10.98 24.07
N LEU A 79 -19.64 12.27 23.72
CA LEU A 79 -18.41 13.09 23.53
C LEU A 79 -17.63 13.25 24.84
N ARG A 80 -18.31 13.40 25.99
CA ARG A 80 -17.68 13.42 27.32
C ARG A 80 -16.97 12.09 27.62
N GLN A 81 -17.63 10.95 27.32
CA GLN A 81 -17.01 9.63 27.46
C GLN A 81 -15.81 9.46 26.54
N ARG A 82 -15.86 9.99 25.29
CA ARG A 82 -14.70 10.05 24.40
C ARG A 82 -13.50 10.74 25.06
N GLY A 83 -13.72 11.91 25.63
CA GLY A 83 -12.68 12.67 26.33
C GLY A 83 -12.13 11.92 27.57
N ASN A 84 -13.00 11.24 28.33
CA ASN A 84 -12.56 10.40 29.44
C ASN A 84 -11.71 9.22 28.95
N ASN A 85 -12.15 8.49 27.94
CA ASN A 85 -11.41 7.39 27.33
C ASN A 85 -10.02 7.83 26.83
N TYR A 86 -9.92 9.05 26.27
CA TYR A 86 -8.65 9.63 25.89
C TYR A 86 -7.73 9.78 27.09
N HIS A 87 -8.20 10.37 28.19
CA HIS A 87 -7.39 10.56 29.38
C HIS A 87 -7.01 9.25 30.08
N GLU A 88 -7.91 8.28 30.11
CA GLU A 88 -7.65 6.94 30.62
C GLU A 88 -6.57 6.23 29.79
N HIS A 89 -6.67 6.33 28.46
CA HIS A 89 -5.70 5.76 27.55
C HIS A 89 -4.31 6.40 27.71
N GLN A 90 -4.26 7.72 27.85
CA GLN A 90 -3.01 8.44 28.16
C GLN A 90 -2.42 8.02 29.52
N ALA A 91 -3.23 7.91 30.56
CA ALA A 91 -2.80 7.50 31.89
C ALA A 91 -2.28 6.04 31.91
N ALA A 92 -2.79 5.18 31.01
CA ALA A 92 -2.31 3.81 30.81
C ALA A 92 -1.01 3.72 29.99
N GLY A 93 -0.42 4.87 29.55
CA GLY A 93 0.77 4.90 28.71
C GLY A 93 0.50 4.67 27.24
N THR A 94 -0.72 4.92 26.79
CA THR A 94 -1.16 4.82 25.38
C THR A 94 -0.80 3.47 24.74
N PRO A 95 -1.26 2.33 25.32
CA PRO A 95 -0.91 1.01 24.80
C PRO A 95 -1.46 0.81 23.38
N PRO A 96 -0.87 -0.11 22.59
CA PRO A 96 -1.41 -0.50 21.29
C PRO A 96 -2.87 -0.96 21.38
N LEU A 97 -3.70 -0.52 20.45
CA LEU A 97 -5.12 -0.88 20.40
C LEU A 97 -5.35 -2.07 19.46
N LEU A 98 -4.84 -3.22 19.89
CA LEU A 98 -5.13 -4.52 19.26
C LEU A 98 -6.31 -5.17 19.97
N HIS A 99 -7.25 -5.72 19.19
CA HIS A 99 -8.39 -6.48 19.72
C HIS A 99 -7.97 -7.80 20.36
N PHE A 100 -6.86 -8.35 19.90
CA PHE A 100 -6.34 -9.65 20.32
C PHE A 100 -5.36 -9.50 21.50
N GLU A 101 -5.33 -10.48 22.38
CA GLU A 101 -4.25 -10.61 23.37
C GLU A 101 -2.91 -10.87 22.67
N TRP A 102 -1.83 -10.41 23.27
CA TRP A 102 -0.51 -10.56 22.68
C TRP A 102 0.58 -10.72 23.73
N GLU A 103 1.68 -11.33 23.34
CA GLU A 103 2.86 -11.55 24.16
C GLU A 103 4.07 -10.87 23.53
N MET A 104 4.91 -10.24 24.35
CA MET A 104 6.17 -9.64 23.91
C MET A 104 7.15 -10.72 23.47
N VAL A 105 7.67 -10.60 22.24
CA VAL A 105 8.69 -11.52 21.70
C VAL A 105 10.07 -10.87 21.70
N LEU A 106 10.15 -9.60 21.28
CA LEU A 106 11.40 -8.87 21.19
C LEU A 106 11.14 -7.38 21.33
N ASP A 107 11.85 -6.74 22.24
CA ASP A 107 11.74 -5.30 22.50
C ASP A 107 13.03 -4.61 22.05
N ALA A 108 12.95 -3.79 21.00
CA ALA A 108 14.11 -3.15 20.41
C ALA A 108 14.59 -1.91 21.20
N ARG A 109 13.89 -1.50 22.25
CA ARG A 109 14.41 -0.50 23.20
C ARG A 109 15.65 -1.00 23.96
N GLY A 110 15.81 -2.33 24.04
CA GLY A 110 16.99 -2.97 24.61
C GLY A 110 18.12 -3.30 23.61
N PHE A 111 18.02 -2.90 22.35
CA PHE A 111 19.06 -3.16 21.36
C PHE A 111 20.25 -2.23 21.54
N ALA A 112 21.39 -2.59 20.94
CA ALA A 112 22.58 -1.76 20.94
C ALA A 112 22.33 -0.37 20.31
N GLN A 113 21.47 -0.32 19.27
CA GLN A 113 20.86 0.88 18.74
C GLN A 113 19.38 0.86 19.11
N PRO A 114 18.96 1.53 20.19
CA PRO A 114 17.60 1.45 20.67
C PRO A 114 16.61 2.13 19.72
N VAL A 115 15.46 1.50 19.52
CA VAL A 115 14.31 2.09 18.84
C VAL A 115 13.02 1.78 19.59
N ASN A 116 12.01 2.65 19.49
CA ASN A 116 10.73 2.47 20.20
C ASN A 116 9.79 1.46 19.54
N TYR A 117 10.33 0.37 18.97
CA TYR A 117 9.59 -0.70 18.31
C TYR A 117 9.73 -2.01 19.05
N ALA A 118 8.72 -2.85 18.94
CA ALA A 118 8.76 -4.21 19.46
C ALA A 118 7.98 -5.18 18.58
N LEU A 119 8.36 -6.45 18.66
CA LEU A 119 7.63 -7.55 18.04
C LEU A 119 6.79 -8.24 19.11
N VAL A 120 5.50 -8.38 18.83
CA VAL A 120 4.60 -9.16 19.67
C VAL A 120 4.03 -10.36 18.90
N ARG A 121 3.77 -11.44 19.61
CA ARG A 121 3.02 -12.59 19.11
C ARG A 121 1.57 -12.44 19.49
N ILE A 122 0.67 -12.57 18.53
CA ILE A 122 -0.76 -12.58 18.80
C ILE A 122 -1.15 -13.93 19.41
N VAL A 123 -1.85 -13.89 20.54
CA VAL A 123 -2.40 -15.07 21.19
C VAL A 123 -3.69 -15.46 20.47
N PRO A 124 -3.78 -16.69 19.93
CA PRO A 124 -5.01 -17.12 19.27
C PRO A 124 -6.19 -17.14 20.27
N PRO A 125 -7.35 -16.63 19.89
CA PRO A 125 -8.56 -16.73 20.70
C PRO A 125 -8.94 -18.19 20.99
N GLU A 126 -9.72 -18.40 22.05
CA GLU A 126 -10.17 -19.74 22.42
C GLU A 126 -10.89 -20.43 21.25
N GLY A 127 -10.50 -21.68 20.98
CA GLY A 127 -11.05 -22.48 19.88
C GLY A 127 -10.34 -22.28 18.53
N VAL A 128 -9.50 -21.26 18.35
CA VAL A 128 -8.72 -21.04 17.12
C VAL A 128 -7.42 -21.87 17.19
N LYS A 129 -7.24 -22.79 16.25
CA LYS A 129 -6.06 -23.65 16.18
C LYS A 129 -5.04 -23.07 15.18
N VAL A 130 -3.85 -22.77 15.66
CA VAL A 130 -2.72 -22.29 14.86
C VAL A 130 -1.72 -23.43 14.68
N ASP A 131 -1.26 -23.65 13.45
CA ASP A 131 -0.23 -24.61 13.10
C ASP A 131 1.12 -23.90 12.96
N ALA A 132 2.05 -24.22 13.87
CA ALA A 132 3.38 -23.63 13.90
C ALA A 132 4.24 -23.92 12.64
N THR A 133 3.82 -24.90 11.81
CA THR A 133 4.51 -25.21 10.54
C THR A 133 3.96 -24.44 9.35
N ARG A 134 2.80 -23.77 9.52
CA ARG A 134 2.28 -22.84 8.52
C ARG A 134 3.11 -21.56 8.50
N ARG A 135 3.03 -20.83 7.38
CA ARG A 135 3.72 -19.57 7.18
C ARG A 135 3.34 -18.54 8.26
N PRO A 136 4.30 -17.99 9.01
CA PRO A 136 4.01 -16.87 9.90
C PRO A 136 3.69 -15.59 9.11
N TYR A 137 2.84 -14.74 9.68
CA TYR A 137 2.54 -13.40 9.21
C TYR A 137 3.18 -12.37 10.16
N VAL A 138 3.85 -11.38 9.61
CA VAL A 138 4.38 -10.22 10.34
C VAL A 138 3.68 -8.98 9.78
N ILE A 139 2.86 -8.34 10.60
CA ILE A 139 2.05 -7.17 10.22
C ILE A 139 2.73 -5.91 10.73
N ILE A 140 2.91 -4.93 9.85
CA ILE A 140 3.52 -3.63 10.11
C ILE A 140 2.47 -2.55 9.85
N ASP A 141 2.06 -1.86 10.90
CA ASP A 141 1.10 -0.78 10.83
C ASP A 141 1.77 0.58 10.51
N PRO A 142 0.98 1.54 10.00
CA PRO A 142 1.52 2.86 9.64
C PRO A 142 1.93 3.67 10.86
N ARG A 143 3.08 4.32 10.80
CA ARG A 143 3.48 5.40 11.71
C ARG A 143 3.03 6.75 11.16
N ALA A 144 1.72 6.98 11.21
CA ALA A 144 1.06 8.13 10.59
C ALA A 144 0.46 9.11 11.61
N GLY A 145 1.04 9.17 12.80
CA GLY A 145 0.58 10.01 13.90
C GLY A 145 -0.30 9.29 14.93
N HIS A 146 -0.84 8.10 14.58
CA HIS A 146 -1.56 7.23 15.52
C HIS A 146 -0.68 6.12 16.06
N GLY A 147 -1.13 5.50 17.16
CA GLY A 147 -0.59 4.24 17.64
C GLY A 147 -0.93 3.04 16.74
N PRO A 148 -0.19 1.93 16.88
CA PRO A 148 -0.45 0.70 16.13
C PRO A 148 -1.74 0.02 16.60
N GLY A 149 -2.37 -0.77 15.70
CA GLY A 149 -3.55 -1.56 15.99
C GLY A 149 -4.52 -1.72 14.83
N ILE A 150 -4.39 -0.91 13.76
CA ILE A 150 -5.38 -0.88 12.67
C ILE A 150 -5.51 -2.22 11.94
N GLY A 151 -4.41 -2.97 11.77
CA GLY A 151 -4.40 -4.30 11.16
C GLY A 151 -5.05 -5.40 12.00
N GLY A 152 -5.25 -5.14 13.30
CA GLY A 152 -5.84 -6.06 14.26
C GLY A 152 -6.94 -5.43 15.12
N PHE A 153 -7.68 -4.47 14.58
CA PHE A 153 -8.63 -3.63 15.31
C PHE A 153 -9.87 -4.37 15.82
N LYS A 154 -10.23 -5.50 15.21
CA LYS A 154 -11.37 -6.34 15.58
C LYS A 154 -11.19 -7.78 15.06
N ASP A 155 -12.12 -8.69 15.40
CA ASP A 155 -12.10 -10.08 14.92
C ASP A 155 -12.00 -10.18 13.39
N ASP A 156 -12.88 -9.47 12.67
CA ASP A 156 -12.85 -9.40 11.21
C ASP A 156 -11.77 -8.41 10.74
N SER A 157 -10.50 -8.78 10.87
CA SER A 157 -9.32 -7.99 10.53
C SER A 157 -8.26 -8.87 9.84
N GLN A 158 -7.17 -8.28 9.42
CA GLN A 158 -6.03 -9.01 8.85
C GLN A 158 -5.48 -10.05 9.83
N VAL A 159 -5.34 -9.66 11.10
CA VAL A 159 -4.92 -10.59 12.19
C VAL A 159 -5.90 -11.75 12.30
N GLY A 160 -7.20 -11.47 12.45
CA GLY A 160 -8.21 -12.49 12.63
C GLY A 160 -8.32 -13.46 11.47
N VAL A 161 -8.25 -12.95 10.23
CA VAL A 161 -8.26 -13.78 9.01
C VAL A 161 -7.07 -14.73 8.95
N ALA A 162 -5.87 -14.26 9.26
CA ALA A 162 -4.67 -15.08 9.24
C ALA A 162 -4.71 -16.16 10.36
N LEU A 163 -5.17 -15.80 11.57
CA LEU A 163 -5.37 -16.75 12.67
C LEU A 163 -6.42 -17.81 12.32
N ALA A 164 -7.57 -17.39 11.78
CA ALA A 164 -8.65 -18.31 11.38
C ALA A 164 -8.20 -19.29 10.29
N ALA A 165 -7.27 -18.87 9.42
CA ALA A 165 -6.60 -19.73 8.45
C ALA A 165 -5.51 -20.61 9.07
N GLY A 166 -5.28 -20.56 10.38
CA GLY A 166 -4.33 -21.39 11.12
C GLY A 166 -2.87 -20.94 11.04
N HIS A 167 -2.61 -19.69 10.66
CA HIS A 167 -1.26 -19.13 10.58
C HIS A 167 -0.81 -18.52 11.93
N PRO A 168 0.46 -18.66 12.34
CA PRO A 168 1.03 -17.84 13.40
C PRO A 168 1.07 -16.37 12.98
N VAL A 169 0.65 -15.46 13.85
CA VAL A 169 0.62 -14.03 13.57
C VAL A 169 1.47 -13.26 14.56
N TYR A 170 2.30 -12.40 14.01
CA TYR A 170 3.14 -11.45 14.73
C TYR A 170 2.77 -10.04 14.30
N PHE A 171 2.90 -9.10 15.22
CA PHE A 171 2.57 -7.73 14.98
C PHE A 171 3.74 -6.84 15.42
N VAL A 172 4.11 -5.88 14.58
CA VAL A 172 5.11 -4.87 14.95
C VAL A 172 4.37 -3.72 15.62
N ILE A 173 4.61 -3.57 16.92
CA ILE A 173 4.12 -2.42 17.69
C ILE A 173 5.23 -1.38 17.84
N PHE A 174 4.83 -0.15 18.13
CA PHE A 174 5.75 0.90 18.53
C PHE A 174 5.15 1.66 19.74
N PHE A 175 6.01 2.33 20.49
CA PHE A 175 5.64 3.04 21.71
C PHE A 175 5.41 4.52 21.41
N PRO A 176 4.63 5.24 22.27
CA PRO A 176 4.25 6.63 22.03
C PRO A 176 5.43 7.59 21.86
N GLU A 177 6.50 7.36 22.60
CA GLU A 177 7.68 8.22 22.58
C GLU A 177 8.82 7.57 21.81
N PRO A 178 9.49 8.29 20.88
CA PRO A 178 10.63 7.78 20.15
C PRO A 178 11.85 7.65 21.08
N GLN A 179 12.79 6.76 20.77
CA GLN A 179 14.09 6.73 21.44
C GLN A 179 14.95 7.91 20.97
N PRO A 180 15.73 8.53 21.85
CA PRO A 180 16.60 9.63 21.45
C PRO A 180 17.58 9.22 20.33
N GLY A 181 17.60 9.97 19.25
CA GLY A 181 18.48 9.74 18.10
C GLY A 181 18.12 8.55 17.21
N GLN A 182 16.99 7.87 17.44
CA GLN A 182 16.56 6.82 16.50
C GLN A 182 16.25 7.40 15.13
N THR A 183 16.54 6.62 14.09
CA THR A 183 16.27 6.94 12.70
C THR A 183 15.41 5.83 12.08
N LEU A 184 14.80 6.10 10.92
CA LEU A 184 14.07 5.06 10.17
C LEU A 184 14.96 3.90 9.69
N SER A 185 16.27 4.14 9.54
CA SER A 185 17.23 3.08 9.27
C SER A 185 17.39 2.13 10.44
N ASP A 186 17.44 2.67 11.65
CA ASP A 186 17.54 1.88 12.86
C ASP A 186 16.27 1.06 13.07
N VAL A 187 15.10 1.66 12.78
CA VAL A 187 13.81 0.95 12.77
C VAL A 187 13.83 -0.21 11.76
N CYS A 188 14.24 0.02 10.52
CA CYS A 188 14.36 -1.02 9.51
C CYS A 188 15.30 -2.15 9.95
N THR A 189 16.42 -1.81 10.60
CA THR A 189 17.38 -2.79 11.15
C THR A 189 16.75 -3.61 12.29
N ALA A 190 15.97 -2.98 13.15
CA ALA A 190 15.23 -3.66 14.21
C ALA A 190 14.17 -4.61 13.61
N GLU A 191 13.43 -4.18 12.61
CA GLU A 191 12.44 -5.01 11.91
C GLU A 191 13.08 -6.23 11.22
N GLN A 192 14.30 -6.09 10.67
CA GLN A 192 15.06 -7.24 10.19
C GLN A 192 15.36 -8.26 11.31
N ALA A 193 15.72 -7.77 12.50
CA ALA A 193 15.94 -8.64 13.66
C ALA A 193 14.62 -9.32 14.08
N PHE A 194 13.50 -8.63 14.01
CA PHE A 194 12.18 -9.20 14.29
C PHE A 194 11.84 -10.34 13.32
N VAL A 195 12.02 -10.12 12.02
CA VAL A 195 11.74 -11.17 11.02
C VAL A 195 12.68 -12.37 11.19
N ARG A 196 13.96 -12.15 11.49
CA ARG A 196 14.90 -13.24 11.81
C ARG A 196 14.44 -14.02 13.04
N LYS A 197 13.95 -13.33 14.07
CA LYS A 197 13.41 -13.97 15.29
C LYS A 197 12.19 -14.83 14.98
N VAL A 198 11.28 -14.36 14.15
CA VAL A 198 10.12 -15.17 13.71
C VAL A 198 10.58 -16.42 12.98
N ARG A 199 11.60 -16.31 12.11
CA ARG A 199 12.16 -17.50 11.44
C ARG A 199 12.81 -18.51 12.40
N GLU A 200 13.50 -18.03 13.43
CA GLU A 200 14.05 -18.88 14.48
C GLU A 200 12.95 -19.64 15.24
N LEU A 201 11.84 -18.97 15.54
CA LEU A 201 10.70 -19.58 16.21
C LEU A 201 9.94 -20.58 15.34
N HIS A 202 10.04 -20.44 14.01
CA HIS A 202 9.35 -21.30 13.05
C HIS A 202 10.30 -21.93 12.01
N PRO A 203 11.27 -22.76 12.43
CA PRO A 203 12.32 -23.26 11.53
C PRO A 203 11.80 -24.23 10.45
N LYS A 204 10.60 -24.79 10.64
CA LYS A 204 9.95 -25.74 9.72
C LYS A 204 8.93 -25.06 8.80
N SER A 205 8.63 -23.79 9.00
CA SER A 205 7.67 -23.05 8.18
C SER A 205 8.33 -22.38 6.96
N PRO A 206 7.57 -22.03 5.92
CA PRO A 206 8.05 -21.10 4.89
C PRO A 206 8.44 -19.75 5.49
N LYS A 207 9.25 -18.97 4.77
CA LYS A 207 9.64 -17.59 5.17
C LYS A 207 8.39 -16.76 5.52
N PRO A 208 8.44 -15.88 6.55
CA PRO A 208 7.29 -15.09 6.98
C PRO A 208 6.74 -14.18 5.86
N ALA A 209 5.43 -14.12 5.72
CA ALA A 209 4.77 -13.09 4.92
C ALA A 209 4.85 -11.76 5.67
N ILE A 210 5.22 -10.69 4.96
CA ILE A 210 5.27 -9.35 5.51
C ILE A 210 4.07 -8.58 5.00
N VAL A 211 3.25 -8.06 5.91
CA VAL A 211 2.05 -7.28 5.57
C VAL A 211 2.27 -5.85 6.04
N GLY A 212 2.31 -4.90 5.11
CA GLY A 212 2.47 -3.49 5.41
C GLY A 212 1.21 -2.68 5.11
N ASN A 213 0.70 -1.96 6.10
CA ASN A 213 -0.51 -1.16 6.00
C ASN A 213 -0.17 0.31 5.81
N CYS A 214 -0.74 0.98 4.81
CA CYS A 214 -0.53 2.40 4.52
C CYS A 214 0.99 2.72 4.51
N GLN A 215 1.49 3.60 5.37
CA GLN A 215 2.92 3.88 5.50
C GLN A 215 3.75 2.65 5.92
N GLY A 216 3.19 1.68 6.62
CA GLY A 216 3.84 0.39 6.87
C GLY A 216 4.16 -0.38 5.58
N GLY A 217 3.49 -0.06 4.46
CA GLY A 217 3.77 -0.67 3.16
C GLY A 217 5.14 -0.29 2.60
N TRP A 218 5.52 1.00 2.58
CA TRP A 218 6.86 1.37 2.15
C TRP A 218 7.93 0.88 3.13
N ALA A 219 7.63 0.82 4.44
CA ALA A 219 8.54 0.25 5.43
C ALA A 219 8.78 -1.25 5.16
N ALA A 220 7.74 -2.03 4.89
CA ALA A 220 7.83 -3.44 4.50
C ALA A 220 8.64 -3.65 3.20
N MET A 221 8.48 -2.76 2.23
CA MET A 221 9.25 -2.80 0.98
C MET A 221 10.73 -2.47 1.20
N MET A 222 11.05 -1.47 2.05
CA MET A 222 12.43 -1.14 2.43
C MET A 222 13.08 -2.29 3.21
N LEU A 223 12.37 -2.88 4.15
CA LEU A 223 12.80 -4.08 4.89
C LEU A 223 13.17 -5.21 3.92
N ALA A 224 12.28 -5.52 2.98
CA ALA A 224 12.48 -6.60 2.02
C ALA A 224 13.60 -6.31 1.00
N ALA A 225 13.79 -5.05 0.60
CA ALA A 225 14.88 -4.66 -0.29
C ALA A 225 16.24 -4.69 0.41
N SER A 226 16.29 -4.38 1.71
CA SER A 226 17.53 -4.33 2.49
C SER A 226 18.05 -5.71 2.91
N ASP A 227 17.16 -6.72 3.05
CA ASP A 227 17.53 -8.11 3.32
C ASP A 227 16.56 -9.09 2.62
N PRO A 228 16.72 -9.32 1.32
CA PRO A 228 15.80 -10.14 0.52
C PRO A 228 15.71 -11.60 0.93
N GLU A 229 16.68 -12.09 1.72
CA GLU A 229 16.75 -13.51 2.10
C GLU A 229 15.88 -13.85 3.32
N ILE A 230 15.48 -12.86 4.12
CA ILE A 230 14.73 -13.14 5.36
C ILE A 230 13.21 -13.15 5.15
N THR A 231 12.71 -12.44 4.16
CA THR A 231 11.27 -12.27 3.93
C THR A 231 10.68 -13.32 3.00
N GLY A 232 9.41 -13.66 3.22
CA GLY A 232 8.52 -14.33 2.27
C GLY A 232 7.77 -13.33 1.39
N PRO A 233 6.59 -13.68 0.85
CA PRO A 233 5.76 -12.77 0.07
C PRO A 233 5.43 -11.50 0.85
N ILE A 234 5.34 -10.38 0.12
CA ILE A 234 5.06 -9.06 0.68
C ILE A 234 3.67 -8.66 0.24
N VAL A 235 2.85 -8.21 1.17
CA VAL A 235 1.50 -7.69 0.91
C VAL A 235 1.47 -6.26 1.40
N ILE A 236 1.23 -5.30 0.51
CA ILE A 236 1.08 -3.90 0.89
C ILE A 236 -0.33 -3.41 0.57
N ASN A 237 -0.97 -2.82 1.57
CA ASN A 237 -2.37 -2.44 1.54
C ASN A 237 -2.48 -0.91 1.63
N GLY A 238 -3.10 -0.26 0.63
CA GLY A 238 -3.28 1.19 0.63
C GLY A 238 -1.98 1.95 0.85
N ALA A 239 -0.87 1.50 0.25
CA ALA A 239 0.47 2.01 0.54
C ALA A 239 0.88 3.11 -0.43
N PRO A 240 1.32 4.28 0.07
CA PRO A 240 1.79 5.37 -0.77
C PRO A 240 3.26 5.15 -1.17
N MET A 241 3.48 4.49 -2.29
CA MET A 241 4.81 4.19 -2.82
C MET A 241 5.31 5.27 -3.79
N SER A 242 4.43 5.84 -4.63
CA SER A 242 4.70 6.96 -5.54
C SER A 242 3.87 8.17 -5.10
N TYR A 243 4.43 9.01 -4.27
CA TYR A 243 3.70 10.11 -3.63
C TYR A 243 3.22 11.19 -4.61
N TRP A 244 3.84 11.33 -5.78
CA TRP A 244 3.41 12.28 -6.81
C TRP A 244 2.27 11.75 -7.68
N GLY A 245 1.96 10.45 -7.58
CA GLY A 245 0.85 9.83 -8.28
C GLY A 245 -0.50 10.38 -7.83
N GLY A 246 -1.39 10.62 -8.75
CA GLY A 246 -2.75 11.07 -8.50
C GLY A 246 -3.41 11.59 -9.77
N ALA A 247 -4.74 11.64 -9.78
CA ALA A 247 -5.50 12.20 -10.89
C ALA A 247 -5.84 13.66 -10.59
N TRP A 248 -5.58 14.57 -11.52
CA TRP A 248 -5.92 15.97 -11.36
C TRP A 248 -6.71 16.57 -12.53
N SER A 249 -6.70 15.94 -13.70
CA SER A 249 -7.28 16.51 -14.92
C SER A 249 -8.80 16.43 -15.01
N GLU A 250 -9.44 15.43 -14.36
CA GLU A 250 -10.88 15.20 -14.50
C GLU A 250 -11.67 15.30 -13.18
N GLY A 251 -11.05 15.81 -12.13
CA GLY A 251 -11.70 16.02 -10.84
C GLY A 251 -11.98 14.76 -10.04
N GLU A 252 -11.41 13.63 -10.43
CA GLU A 252 -11.48 12.38 -9.70
C GLU A 252 -10.11 12.01 -9.15
N GLY A 253 -10.07 11.72 -7.85
CA GLY A 253 -8.86 11.40 -7.11
C GLY A 253 -8.01 12.64 -6.81
N ASP A 254 -7.64 12.78 -5.57
CA ASP A 254 -6.74 13.81 -5.10
C ASP A 254 -5.32 13.30 -5.00
N ASN A 255 -4.36 14.22 -5.12
CA ASN A 255 -3.00 13.95 -4.72
C ASN A 255 -2.72 14.68 -3.40
N PRO A 256 -2.67 13.97 -2.26
CA PRO A 256 -2.45 14.58 -0.94
C PRO A 256 -1.15 15.38 -0.84
N MET A 257 -0.19 15.10 -1.71
CA MET A 257 1.10 15.78 -1.76
C MET A 257 1.00 17.28 -2.02
N ARG A 258 -0.04 17.73 -2.71
CA ARG A 258 -0.28 19.16 -2.93
C ARG A 258 -0.47 19.91 -1.62
N TYR A 259 -1.04 19.25 -0.62
CA TYR A 259 -1.29 19.83 0.70
C TYR A 259 -0.05 19.82 1.59
N SER A 260 0.79 18.79 1.49
CA SER A 260 2.03 18.69 2.28
C SER A 260 3.20 19.47 1.67
N GLY A 261 3.23 19.61 0.35
CA GLY A 261 4.27 20.38 -0.35
C GLY A 261 3.99 21.86 -0.54
N GLY A 262 2.74 22.31 -0.54
CA GLY A 262 2.18 23.65 -0.69
C GLY A 262 3.09 24.78 -1.19
N LEU A 263 2.55 25.95 -1.32
CA LEU A 263 3.31 27.15 -1.78
C LEU A 263 4.49 27.50 -0.84
N LEU A 264 4.35 27.22 0.43
CA LEU A 264 5.39 27.43 1.43
C LEU A 264 6.33 26.22 1.58
N GLY A 265 6.10 25.22 0.80
CA GLY A 265 6.84 24.04 0.44
C GLY A 265 7.84 23.44 1.41
N GLY A 266 7.55 22.21 1.85
CA GLY A 266 8.61 21.29 2.14
C GLY A 266 8.80 20.86 3.57
N SER A 267 9.92 20.21 3.80
CA SER A 267 10.29 19.58 5.06
C SER A 267 10.51 20.57 6.21
N TRP A 268 10.87 21.80 5.92
CA TRP A 268 11.18 22.80 6.96
C TRP A 268 10.03 23.06 7.93
N LEU A 269 8.76 22.92 7.49
CA LEU A 269 7.61 23.05 8.38
C LEU A 269 7.53 21.92 9.40
N ALA A 270 7.89 20.70 8.98
CA ALA A 270 8.00 19.56 9.88
C ALA A 270 9.16 19.74 10.85
N SER A 271 10.30 20.23 10.36
CA SER A 271 11.46 20.59 11.20
C SER A 271 11.12 21.66 12.21
N LEU A 272 10.46 22.74 11.80
CA LEU A 272 9.99 23.82 12.70
C LEU A 272 9.05 23.27 13.78
N SER A 273 8.06 22.44 13.38
CA SER A 273 7.14 21.83 14.33
C SER A 273 7.86 20.94 15.35
N ALA A 274 8.83 20.15 14.90
CA ALA A 274 9.64 19.30 15.77
C ALA A 274 10.55 20.13 16.68
N ASP A 275 11.20 21.17 16.17
CA ASP A 275 12.06 22.05 16.97
C ASP A 275 11.26 22.83 18.03
N MET A 276 10.05 23.30 17.71
CA MET A 276 9.12 23.85 18.69
C MET A 276 8.69 22.80 19.73
N GLY A 277 8.64 21.54 19.34
CA GLY A 277 8.41 20.37 20.19
C GLY A 277 9.65 19.88 20.94
N HIS A 278 10.72 20.67 21.03
CA HIS A 278 11.99 20.30 21.67
C HIS A 278 12.64 19.05 21.05
N GLY A 279 12.71 19.02 19.72
CA GLY A 279 13.26 17.93 18.94
C GLY A 279 12.27 16.78 18.64
N VAL A 280 11.03 16.91 19.09
CA VAL A 280 10.00 15.87 18.96
C VAL A 280 8.79 16.41 18.19
N PHE A 281 8.43 15.71 17.12
CA PHE A 281 7.27 16.03 16.30
C PHE A 281 6.00 15.39 16.88
N ASP A 282 4.92 16.17 17.01
CA ASP A 282 3.62 15.67 17.48
C ASP A 282 2.81 15.08 16.31
N GLY A 283 2.51 13.77 16.38
CA GLY A 283 1.69 13.07 15.41
C GLY A 283 0.26 13.61 15.24
N ALA A 284 -0.24 14.38 16.22
CA ALA A 284 -1.53 15.06 16.09
C ALA A 284 -1.60 15.97 14.84
N HIS A 285 -0.47 16.54 14.39
CA HIS A 285 -0.40 17.32 13.16
C HIS A 285 -0.70 16.48 11.91
N LEU A 286 -0.21 15.22 11.84
CA LEU A 286 -0.51 14.33 10.72
C LEU A 286 -1.98 13.92 10.73
N VAL A 287 -2.52 13.59 11.91
CA VAL A 287 -3.93 13.19 12.05
C VAL A 287 -4.86 14.34 11.68
N SER A 288 -4.54 15.57 12.11
CA SER A 288 -5.28 16.77 11.70
C SER A 288 -5.28 16.98 10.19
N ASN A 289 -4.15 16.69 9.54
CA ASN A 289 -4.03 16.77 8.07
C ASN A 289 -4.99 15.77 7.38
N PHE A 290 -5.03 14.52 7.85
CA PHE A 290 -5.95 13.50 7.31
C PHE A 290 -7.42 13.90 7.52
N ALA A 291 -7.77 14.47 8.68
CA ALA A 291 -9.12 14.94 8.94
C ALA A 291 -9.56 16.03 7.93
N THR A 292 -8.64 16.92 7.54
CA THR A 292 -8.97 18.02 6.59
C THR A 292 -9.19 17.53 5.15
N LEU A 293 -8.76 16.31 4.79
CA LEU A 293 -9.00 15.76 3.46
C LEU A 293 -10.47 15.41 3.20
N ASN A 294 -11.24 15.14 4.26
CA ASN A 294 -12.67 14.87 4.16
C ASN A 294 -13.46 15.69 5.20
N PRO A 295 -13.67 17.00 4.94
CA PRO A 295 -14.37 17.87 5.89
C PRO A 295 -15.83 17.46 6.12
N ALA A 296 -16.52 16.85 5.15
CA ALA A 296 -17.89 16.36 5.37
C ALA A 296 -17.89 15.30 6.47
N ASN A 297 -17.02 14.32 6.41
CA ASN A 297 -16.92 13.30 7.46
C ASN A 297 -16.36 13.86 8.78
N ALA A 298 -15.28 14.64 8.72
CA ALA A 298 -14.58 15.12 9.92
C ALA A 298 -15.42 16.11 10.76
N LEU A 299 -16.20 16.97 10.12
CA LEU A 299 -16.96 18.04 10.78
C LEU A 299 -18.43 17.71 11.00
N TRP A 300 -19.00 16.79 10.19
CA TRP A 300 -20.45 16.57 10.21
C TRP A 300 -20.87 15.10 10.22
N GLU A 301 -20.54 14.32 9.21
CA GLU A 301 -21.15 13.00 8.99
C GLU A 301 -20.93 12.01 10.14
N LYS A 302 -19.71 11.93 10.68
CA LYS A 302 -19.40 11.05 11.81
C LYS A 302 -20.19 11.43 13.06
N TYR A 303 -20.35 12.73 13.30
CA TYR A 303 -21.13 13.24 14.45
C TYR A 303 -22.63 13.10 14.25
N TYR A 304 -23.11 13.34 13.03
CA TYR A 304 -24.52 13.12 12.72
C TYR A 304 -24.89 11.62 12.74
N ASN A 305 -23.99 10.74 12.27
CA ASN A 305 -24.19 9.30 12.39
C ASN A 305 -24.31 8.87 13.86
N LEU A 306 -23.41 9.38 14.72
CA LEU A 306 -23.52 9.16 16.17
C LEU A 306 -24.84 9.71 16.73
N TYR A 307 -25.20 10.95 16.40
CA TYR A 307 -26.43 11.59 16.87
C TYR A 307 -27.69 10.88 16.40
N SER A 308 -27.77 10.53 15.13
CA SER A 308 -28.94 9.89 14.55
C SER A 308 -29.16 8.45 15.03
N LYS A 309 -28.07 7.75 15.38
CA LYS A 309 -28.05 6.36 15.84
C LYS A 309 -27.57 6.25 17.29
N ILE A 310 -27.92 7.22 18.12
CA ILE A 310 -27.38 7.35 19.48
C ILE A 310 -27.65 6.14 20.40
N ASP A 311 -28.68 5.36 20.06
CA ASP A 311 -29.04 4.19 20.83
C ASP A 311 -28.18 2.95 20.51
N THR A 312 -27.42 2.96 19.41
CA THR A 312 -26.62 1.79 18.94
C THR A 312 -25.18 2.10 18.54
N GLU A 313 -24.88 3.33 18.13
CA GLU A 313 -23.59 3.73 17.58
C GLU A 313 -22.48 4.06 18.61
N PRO A 314 -22.78 4.51 19.85
CA PRO A 314 -21.75 4.95 20.79
C PRO A 314 -20.60 3.96 21.02
N PRO A 315 -20.81 2.63 21.20
CA PRO A 315 -19.70 1.71 21.42
C PRO A 315 -18.68 1.73 20.29
N ARG A 316 -19.14 1.63 19.04
CA ARG A 316 -18.28 1.66 17.84
C ARG A 316 -17.57 3.00 17.69
N PHE A 317 -18.27 4.11 17.94
CA PHE A 317 -17.69 5.45 17.89
C PHE A 317 -16.59 5.62 18.93
N LEU A 318 -16.82 5.23 20.18
CA LEU A 318 -15.84 5.36 21.26
C LEU A 318 -14.60 4.50 21.05
N GLU A 319 -14.78 3.28 20.52
CA GLU A 319 -13.67 2.38 20.19
C GLU A 319 -12.80 2.99 19.09
N PHE A 320 -13.40 3.47 18.01
CA PHE A 320 -12.68 4.10 16.91
C PHE A 320 -11.98 5.42 17.34
N GLU A 321 -12.68 6.29 18.07
CA GLU A 321 -12.12 7.57 18.53
C GLU A 321 -10.99 7.39 19.55
N ARG A 322 -10.95 6.27 20.27
CA ARG A 322 -9.84 5.92 21.16
C ARG A 322 -8.56 5.71 20.36
N TRP A 323 -8.64 5.01 19.24
CA TRP A 323 -7.51 4.84 18.32
C TRP A 323 -7.19 6.14 17.60
N TRP A 324 -8.19 6.83 17.06
CA TRP A 324 -8.02 8.08 16.31
C TRP A 324 -7.40 9.19 17.15
N GLY A 325 -7.70 9.27 18.42
CA GLY A 325 -7.14 10.23 19.38
C GLY A 325 -5.84 9.78 20.07
N GLY A 326 -5.35 8.58 19.78
CA GLY A 326 -4.11 8.05 20.36
C GLY A 326 -2.88 8.57 19.63
N PHE A 327 -2.51 9.84 19.85
CA PHE A 327 -1.41 10.47 19.11
C PHE A 327 -0.04 10.04 19.64
N TYR A 328 0.84 9.64 18.70
CA TYR A 328 2.20 9.19 18.96
C TYR A 328 3.21 10.23 18.45
N LEU A 329 4.38 10.23 19.02
CA LEU A 329 5.45 11.18 18.75
C LEU A 329 6.50 10.57 17.80
N MET A 330 7.26 11.42 17.11
CA MET A 330 8.38 11.06 16.24
C MET A 330 9.59 11.95 16.54
N ASN A 331 10.80 11.47 16.33
CA ASN A 331 11.95 12.34 16.30
C ASN A 331 11.91 13.28 15.09
N ARG A 332 12.55 14.44 15.24
CA ARG A 332 12.73 15.37 14.12
C ARG A 332 13.33 14.67 12.89
N GLU A 333 14.38 13.88 13.08
CA GLU A 333 15.10 13.17 12.03
C GLU A 333 14.19 12.20 11.26
N GLU A 334 13.25 11.55 11.94
CA GLU A 334 12.29 10.64 11.32
C GLU A 334 11.30 11.38 10.41
N ILE A 335 10.67 12.43 10.93
CA ILE A 335 9.68 13.18 10.13
C ILE A 335 10.34 13.96 8.98
N GLU A 336 11.53 14.53 9.19
CA GLU A 336 12.31 15.17 8.13
C GLU A 336 12.61 14.17 7.00
N TRP A 337 13.11 12.98 7.36
CA TRP A 337 13.42 11.95 6.38
C TRP A 337 12.18 11.52 5.59
N ILE A 338 11.05 11.31 6.27
CA ILE A 338 9.77 10.96 5.64
C ILE A 338 9.36 12.04 4.64
N VAL A 339 9.36 13.31 5.05
CA VAL A 339 8.94 14.40 4.17
C VAL A 339 9.91 14.59 2.99
N GLN A 340 11.22 14.58 3.23
CA GLN A 340 12.23 14.81 2.20
C GLN A 340 12.33 13.68 1.18
N ASN A 341 12.16 12.43 1.60
CA ASN A 341 12.40 11.28 0.73
C ASN A 341 11.11 10.63 0.22
N LEU A 342 10.00 10.80 0.93
CA LEU A 342 8.71 10.22 0.57
C LEU A 342 7.76 11.32 0.07
N PHE A 343 7.19 12.12 0.97
CA PHE A 343 6.10 13.04 0.64
C PHE A 343 6.47 14.07 -0.43
N VAL A 344 7.60 14.73 -0.28
CA VAL A 344 8.06 15.77 -1.22
C VAL A 344 9.05 15.22 -2.23
N GLY A 345 9.94 14.33 -1.80
CA GLY A 345 11.02 13.83 -2.64
C GLY A 345 10.64 12.71 -3.58
N ASP A 346 9.65 11.87 -3.22
CA ASP A 346 9.22 10.69 -4.00
C ASP A 346 10.40 9.81 -4.45
N LYS A 347 11.33 9.49 -3.50
CA LYS A 347 12.64 8.88 -3.80
C LYS A 347 12.70 7.37 -3.54
N VAL A 348 11.71 6.74 -2.90
CA VAL A 348 11.78 5.32 -2.51
C VAL A 348 12.04 4.39 -3.69
N TRP A 349 11.39 4.65 -4.83
CA TRP A 349 11.56 3.86 -6.03
C TRP A 349 12.88 4.12 -6.77
N SER A 350 13.55 5.24 -6.49
CA SER A 350 14.74 5.69 -7.28
C SER A 350 16.01 4.91 -6.97
N GLY A 351 16.03 4.09 -5.92
CA GLY A 351 17.25 3.47 -5.39
C GLY A 351 18.26 4.48 -4.82
N ALA A 352 17.85 5.75 -4.67
CA ALA A 352 18.68 6.83 -4.16
C ALA A 352 18.47 7.09 -2.66
N THR A 353 17.43 6.50 -2.07
CA THR A 353 17.19 6.59 -0.63
C THR A 353 18.11 5.64 0.08
N GLY A 354 19.00 6.20 0.89
CA GLY A 354 19.94 5.44 1.68
C GLY A 354 19.81 5.79 3.17
N ALA A 355 20.17 4.82 4.00
CA ALA A 355 20.40 5.05 5.39
C ALA A 355 21.70 4.35 5.77
N ASN A 356 22.55 5.04 6.53
CA ASN A 356 23.87 4.52 6.93
C ASN A 356 24.73 4.02 5.74
N GLY A 357 24.67 4.71 4.57
CA GLY A 357 25.41 4.37 3.38
C GLY A 357 24.88 3.18 2.57
N LYS A 358 23.74 2.58 2.95
CA LYS A 358 23.05 1.55 2.15
C LYS A 358 21.90 2.18 1.37
N LEU A 359 21.85 1.92 0.07
CA LEU A 359 20.75 2.32 -0.80
C LEU A 359 19.66 1.24 -0.79
N PHE A 360 18.38 1.65 -0.78
CA PHE A 360 17.25 0.73 -0.93
C PHE A 360 16.91 0.61 -2.42
N ASP A 361 17.21 -0.52 -3.02
CA ASP A 361 16.81 -0.83 -4.40
C ASP A 361 15.67 -1.86 -4.38
N LEU A 362 14.46 -1.43 -4.74
CA LEU A 362 13.30 -2.31 -4.76
C LEU A 362 13.43 -3.48 -5.76
N ARG A 363 14.37 -3.41 -6.69
CA ARG A 363 14.68 -4.50 -7.64
C ARG A 363 15.40 -5.68 -6.96
N GLU A 364 15.93 -5.48 -5.76
CA GLU A 364 16.53 -6.56 -4.96
C GLU A 364 15.47 -7.45 -4.30
N ILE A 365 14.23 -7.01 -4.23
CA ILE A 365 13.13 -7.83 -3.70
C ILE A 365 12.90 -9.02 -4.64
N ARG A 366 13.01 -10.21 -4.11
CA ARG A 366 12.94 -11.47 -4.88
C ARG A 366 11.66 -12.26 -4.66
N MET A 367 10.92 -11.94 -3.61
CA MET A 367 9.66 -12.60 -3.29
C MET A 367 8.49 -11.89 -3.98
N PRO A 368 7.39 -12.59 -4.25
CA PRO A 368 6.20 -11.97 -4.82
C PRO A 368 5.70 -10.79 -4.00
N ILE A 369 5.19 -9.78 -4.69
CA ILE A 369 4.61 -8.57 -4.10
C ILE A 369 3.13 -8.52 -4.46
N VAL A 370 2.28 -8.37 -3.45
CA VAL A 370 0.83 -8.17 -3.62
C VAL A 370 0.50 -6.73 -3.25
N LEU A 371 -0.15 -6.02 -4.16
CA LEU A 371 -0.54 -4.62 -4.02
C LEU A 371 -2.06 -4.55 -3.93
N PHE A 372 -2.59 -4.16 -2.78
CA PHE A 372 -4.02 -3.93 -2.60
C PHE A 372 -4.29 -2.43 -2.49
N ALA A 373 -5.13 -1.90 -3.38
CA ALA A 373 -5.54 -0.50 -3.41
C ALA A 373 -7.03 -0.37 -3.72
N SER A 374 -7.58 0.83 -3.58
CA SER A 374 -8.99 1.10 -3.85
C SER A 374 -9.20 2.40 -4.62
N MET A 375 -10.13 2.41 -5.56
CA MET A 375 -10.55 3.63 -6.27
C MET A 375 -11.27 4.64 -5.38
N GLY A 376 -11.83 4.19 -4.23
CA GLY A 376 -12.44 5.05 -3.22
C GLY A 376 -11.46 5.67 -2.23
N ASP A 377 -10.18 5.33 -2.33
CA ASP A 377 -9.14 5.82 -1.43
C ASP A 377 -8.64 7.21 -1.86
N ASN A 378 -8.97 8.22 -1.08
CA ASN A 378 -8.55 9.61 -1.30
C ASN A 378 -7.28 10.01 -0.53
N ILE A 379 -6.75 9.14 0.32
CA ILE A 379 -5.49 9.34 1.06
C ILE A 379 -4.33 8.75 0.27
N THR A 380 -4.50 7.49 -0.17
CA THR A 380 -3.53 6.78 -1.02
C THR A 380 -4.24 6.28 -2.27
N PRO A 381 -4.46 7.13 -3.26
CA PRO A 381 -5.13 6.73 -4.49
C PRO A 381 -4.32 5.63 -5.20
N PRO A 382 -4.95 4.78 -6.04
CA PRO A 382 -4.30 3.65 -6.70
C PRO A 382 -3.03 4.02 -7.47
N GLN A 383 -2.97 5.24 -8.02
CA GLN A 383 -1.77 5.76 -8.69
C GLN A 383 -0.55 5.75 -7.77
N GLN A 384 -0.73 6.14 -6.50
CA GLN A 384 0.36 6.10 -5.53
C GLN A 384 0.78 4.68 -5.18
N ALA A 385 -0.15 3.74 -5.16
CA ALA A 385 0.15 2.33 -4.88
C ALA A 385 0.85 1.60 -6.04
N PHE A 386 0.60 1.97 -7.30
CA PHE A 386 1.04 1.20 -8.47
C PHE A 386 2.11 1.87 -9.32
N ASN A 387 2.19 3.21 -9.41
CA ASN A 387 3.07 3.90 -10.35
C ASN A 387 4.57 3.58 -10.16
N TRP A 388 4.98 3.26 -8.94
CA TRP A 388 6.36 2.86 -8.65
C TRP A 388 6.83 1.65 -9.47
N VAL A 389 5.92 0.76 -9.86
CA VAL A 389 6.25 -0.42 -10.67
C VAL A 389 6.83 0.00 -12.02
N ALA A 390 6.20 1.00 -12.66
CA ALA A 390 6.71 1.58 -13.91
C ALA A 390 8.03 2.33 -13.71
N ASP A 391 8.17 3.04 -12.58
CA ASP A 391 9.36 3.82 -12.26
C ASP A 391 10.59 2.94 -11.97
N VAL A 392 10.35 1.76 -11.36
CA VAL A 392 11.41 0.79 -10.99
C VAL A 392 11.81 -0.07 -12.18
N TYR A 393 10.84 -0.66 -12.87
CA TYR A 393 11.12 -1.70 -13.88
C TYR A 393 11.08 -1.21 -15.32
N GLY A 394 10.38 -0.10 -15.61
CA GLY A 394 10.31 0.46 -16.96
C GLY A 394 9.50 -0.38 -17.97
N SER A 395 9.48 -1.71 -17.87
CA SER A 395 8.73 -2.60 -18.77
C SER A 395 8.32 -3.90 -18.09
N THR A 396 7.28 -4.54 -18.63
CA THR A 396 6.84 -5.88 -18.19
C THR A 396 7.92 -6.94 -18.48
N ASP A 397 8.70 -6.76 -19.54
CA ASP A 397 9.78 -7.70 -19.87
C ASP A 397 10.92 -7.66 -18.86
N GLU A 398 11.22 -6.50 -18.28
CA GLU A 398 12.18 -6.42 -17.19
C GLU A 398 11.69 -7.12 -15.93
N ILE A 399 10.40 -6.93 -15.55
CA ILE A 399 9.78 -7.64 -14.42
C ILE A 399 9.97 -9.15 -14.61
N LYS A 400 9.67 -9.64 -15.81
CA LYS A 400 9.80 -11.07 -16.15
C LYS A 400 11.26 -11.54 -16.12
N ALA A 401 12.16 -10.83 -16.78
CA ALA A 401 13.57 -11.20 -16.85
C ALA A 401 14.25 -11.29 -15.48
N ARG A 402 13.80 -10.45 -14.52
CA ARG A 402 14.26 -10.49 -13.12
C ARG A 402 13.63 -11.60 -12.30
N GLY A 403 12.66 -12.34 -12.86
CA GLY A 403 11.94 -13.40 -12.13
C GLY A 403 10.93 -12.87 -11.11
N GLN A 404 10.55 -11.59 -11.20
CA GLN A 404 9.66 -10.96 -10.25
C GLN A 404 8.19 -11.24 -10.56
N VAL A 405 7.38 -11.38 -9.51
CA VAL A 405 5.93 -11.53 -9.57
C VAL A 405 5.29 -10.38 -8.80
N ILE A 406 4.47 -9.60 -9.48
CA ILE A 406 3.71 -8.50 -8.89
C ILE A 406 2.23 -8.77 -9.16
N VAL A 407 1.41 -8.75 -8.11
CA VAL A 407 -0.04 -9.00 -8.18
C VAL A 407 -0.77 -7.76 -7.67
N GLY A 408 -1.57 -7.13 -8.51
CA GLY A 408 -2.44 -6.02 -8.13
C GLY A 408 -3.85 -6.49 -7.83
N LEU A 409 -4.42 -6.04 -6.72
CA LEU A 409 -5.84 -6.16 -6.38
C LEU A 409 -6.41 -4.74 -6.23
N LEU A 410 -7.44 -4.42 -6.99
CA LEU A 410 -8.08 -3.11 -7.00
C LEU A 410 -9.54 -3.24 -6.57
N HIS A 411 -9.89 -2.59 -5.45
CA HIS A 411 -11.28 -2.45 -5.01
C HIS A 411 -11.95 -1.25 -5.68
N GLU A 412 -13.26 -1.32 -5.89
CA GLU A 412 -13.99 -0.30 -6.67
C GLU A 412 -14.21 1.01 -5.90
N ASP A 413 -14.55 0.95 -4.59
CA ASP A 413 -15.11 2.11 -3.90
C ASP A 413 -14.78 2.23 -2.40
N VAL A 414 -14.00 1.32 -1.80
CA VAL A 414 -13.70 1.40 -0.36
C VAL A 414 -12.76 2.56 -0.05
N GLY A 415 -13.09 3.37 0.95
CA GLY A 415 -12.23 4.45 1.44
C GLY A 415 -10.99 3.92 2.18
N HIS A 416 -9.99 4.76 2.36
CA HIS A 416 -8.68 4.38 2.92
C HIS A 416 -8.76 3.54 4.19
N LEU A 417 -9.39 4.05 5.24
CA LEU A 417 -9.55 3.31 6.49
C LEU A 417 -10.34 2.02 6.32
N GLY A 418 -11.29 1.99 5.39
CA GLY A 418 -12.08 0.81 5.07
C GLY A 418 -11.26 -0.37 4.56
N ILE A 419 -10.10 -0.12 3.93
CA ILE A 419 -9.15 -1.17 3.53
C ILE A 419 -8.72 -2.00 4.73
N PHE A 420 -8.56 -1.39 5.89
CA PHE A 420 -8.03 -2.03 7.10
C PHE A 420 -9.12 -2.47 8.07
N VAL A 421 -10.13 -1.59 8.31
CA VAL A 421 -11.12 -1.82 9.39
C VAL A 421 -12.47 -2.33 8.90
N SER A 422 -12.70 -2.48 7.59
CA SER A 422 -13.96 -3.02 7.07
C SER A 422 -14.01 -4.54 7.21
N GLY A 423 -14.99 -5.07 7.96
CA GLY A 423 -15.21 -6.50 8.05
C GLY A 423 -15.61 -7.16 6.72
N LYS A 424 -16.16 -6.38 5.77
CA LYS A 424 -16.45 -6.88 4.42
C LYS A 424 -15.14 -7.12 3.66
N VAL A 425 -14.23 -6.15 3.72
CA VAL A 425 -12.90 -6.26 3.10
C VAL A 425 -12.10 -7.38 3.75
N ALA A 426 -12.14 -7.51 5.08
CA ALA A 426 -11.47 -8.60 5.77
C ALA A 426 -11.95 -9.98 5.29
N LYS A 427 -13.28 -10.18 5.21
CA LYS A 427 -13.89 -11.46 4.81
C LYS A 427 -13.75 -11.80 3.33
N LYS A 428 -13.50 -10.82 2.48
CA LYS A 428 -13.36 -11.00 1.03
C LYS A 428 -11.89 -10.83 0.62
N GLU A 429 -11.39 -9.61 0.55
CA GLU A 429 -10.08 -9.32 -0.01
C GLU A 429 -8.95 -9.92 0.82
N HIS A 430 -8.88 -9.63 2.12
CA HIS A 430 -7.81 -10.15 2.99
C HIS A 430 -7.87 -11.67 3.15
N ALA A 431 -9.07 -12.26 3.28
CA ALA A 431 -9.23 -13.71 3.35
C ALA A 431 -8.73 -14.40 2.08
N GLN A 432 -9.07 -13.85 0.91
CA GLN A 432 -8.64 -14.41 -0.36
C GLN A 432 -7.13 -14.22 -0.58
N ILE A 433 -6.54 -13.10 -0.18
CA ILE A 433 -5.08 -12.92 -0.24
C ILE A 433 -4.39 -13.99 0.60
N VAL A 434 -4.83 -14.23 1.84
CA VAL A 434 -4.25 -15.26 2.72
C VAL A 434 -4.37 -16.64 2.09
N GLU A 435 -5.54 -16.99 1.55
CA GLU A 435 -5.81 -18.30 0.94
C GLU A 435 -4.92 -18.57 -0.27
N VAL A 436 -4.71 -17.57 -1.13
CA VAL A 436 -4.00 -17.76 -2.41
C VAL A 436 -2.51 -17.41 -2.36
N LEU A 437 -1.98 -16.93 -1.22
CA LEU A 437 -0.60 -16.43 -1.14
C LEU A 437 0.43 -17.49 -1.56
N GLN A 438 0.22 -18.75 -1.18
CA GLN A 438 1.07 -19.85 -1.63
C GLN A 438 0.99 -20.09 -3.14
N SER A 439 -0.19 -19.90 -3.74
CA SER A 439 -0.39 -20.03 -5.19
C SER A 439 0.27 -18.89 -5.95
N ILE A 440 0.32 -17.68 -5.38
CA ILE A 440 1.03 -16.54 -5.95
C ILE A 440 2.53 -16.82 -6.08
N GLU A 441 3.14 -17.56 -5.15
CA GLU A 441 4.55 -17.96 -5.27
C GLU A 441 4.82 -18.90 -6.46
N LEU A 442 3.80 -19.59 -6.96
CA LEU A 442 3.91 -20.49 -8.09
C LEU A 442 3.59 -19.81 -9.44
N LEU A 443 3.17 -18.53 -9.41
CA LEU A 443 2.96 -17.76 -10.64
C LEU A 443 4.25 -17.67 -11.46
N PRO A 444 4.15 -17.68 -12.78
CA PRO A 444 5.24 -17.25 -13.65
C PRO A 444 5.66 -15.81 -13.33
N PRO A 445 6.92 -15.43 -13.57
CA PRO A 445 7.31 -14.03 -13.49
C PRO A 445 6.44 -13.15 -14.37
N GLY A 446 6.01 -11.99 -13.82
CA GLY A 446 5.14 -11.08 -14.54
C GLY A 446 4.31 -10.19 -13.64
N LEU A 447 3.45 -9.42 -14.27
CA LEU A 447 2.50 -8.50 -13.64
C LEU A 447 1.09 -9.06 -13.81
N TYR A 448 0.33 -9.14 -12.71
CA TYR A 448 -0.98 -9.79 -12.70
C TYR A 448 -2.03 -8.91 -12.02
N GLY A 449 -3.25 -8.94 -12.56
CA GLY A 449 -4.44 -8.50 -11.85
C GLY A 449 -5.11 -9.70 -11.16
N MET A 450 -5.31 -9.61 -9.86
CA MET A 450 -6.09 -10.57 -9.09
C MET A 450 -7.57 -10.21 -9.19
N LYS A 451 -8.40 -11.19 -9.54
CA LYS A 451 -9.85 -11.08 -9.62
C LYS A 451 -10.51 -11.98 -8.60
N ILE A 452 -11.48 -11.44 -7.87
CA ILE A 452 -12.27 -12.17 -6.87
C ILE A 452 -13.73 -12.11 -7.34
N ASP A 453 -14.21 -13.20 -7.93
CA ASP A 453 -15.60 -13.32 -8.38
C ASP A 453 -16.45 -13.98 -7.30
N GLU A 454 -17.62 -13.39 -7.00
CA GLU A 454 -18.60 -13.95 -6.08
C GLU A 454 -19.48 -14.99 -6.79
N VAL A 455 -19.51 -16.20 -6.30
CA VAL A 455 -20.31 -17.30 -6.84
C VAL A 455 -21.33 -17.71 -5.77
N LYS A 456 -22.60 -17.59 -6.07
CA LYS A 456 -23.67 -18.10 -5.19
C LYS A 456 -23.83 -19.60 -5.42
N THR A 457 -23.63 -20.41 -4.39
CA THR A 457 -23.88 -21.84 -4.41
C THR A 457 -25.37 -22.14 -4.37
N ALA A 458 -25.78 -23.36 -4.77
CA ALA A 458 -27.17 -23.81 -4.77
C ALA A 458 -27.87 -23.68 -3.40
N GLY A 459 -27.09 -23.59 -2.29
CA GLY A 459 -27.58 -23.35 -0.94
C GLY A 459 -27.63 -21.87 -0.52
N GLY A 460 -27.39 -20.90 -1.44
CA GLY A 460 -27.41 -19.47 -1.15
C GLY A 460 -26.15 -18.95 -0.44
N LYS A 461 -25.17 -19.81 -0.16
CA LYS A 461 -23.88 -19.41 0.41
C LYS A 461 -23.02 -18.74 -0.67
N VAL A 462 -22.40 -17.63 -0.32
CA VAL A 462 -21.45 -16.95 -1.19
C VAL A 462 -20.08 -17.64 -1.06
N GLU A 463 -19.54 -18.06 -2.18
CA GLU A 463 -18.15 -18.54 -2.31
C GLU A 463 -17.38 -17.59 -3.21
N TYR A 464 -16.08 -17.47 -2.95
CA TYR A 464 -15.20 -16.61 -3.73
C TYR A 464 -14.34 -17.46 -4.66
N ARG A 465 -14.22 -17.03 -5.90
CA ARG A 465 -13.35 -17.67 -6.90
C ARG A 465 -12.27 -16.69 -7.33
N VAL A 466 -11.01 -17.06 -7.06
CA VAL A 466 -9.87 -16.23 -7.42
C VAL A 466 -9.29 -16.67 -8.76
N SER A 467 -8.93 -15.69 -9.57
CA SER A 467 -8.16 -15.88 -10.80
C SER A 467 -7.13 -14.76 -10.98
N PHE A 468 -6.05 -15.07 -11.71
CA PHE A 468 -5.01 -14.12 -12.04
C PHE A 468 -5.01 -13.86 -13.55
N VAL A 469 -5.01 -12.59 -13.93
CA VAL A 469 -4.95 -12.16 -15.32
C VAL A 469 -3.63 -11.45 -15.53
N GLU A 470 -2.79 -11.95 -16.43
CA GLU A 470 -1.54 -11.28 -16.79
C GLU A 470 -1.83 -9.90 -17.39
N ARG A 471 -1.06 -8.90 -17.00
CA ARG A 471 -1.20 -7.51 -17.42
C ARG A 471 0.11 -7.00 -18.00
N GLN A 472 -0.01 -6.00 -18.87
CA GLN A 472 1.14 -5.23 -19.32
C GLN A 472 1.23 -3.94 -18.48
N LEU A 473 2.45 -3.46 -18.28
CA LEU A 473 2.68 -2.26 -17.48
C LEU A 473 2.01 -1.03 -18.09
N GLU A 474 2.01 -0.95 -19.43
CA GLU A 474 1.38 0.10 -20.21
C GLU A 474 -0.15 0.11 -20.05
N GLU A 475 -0.77 -1.07 -19.94
CA GLU A 475 -2.22 -1.19 -19.71
C GLU A 475 -2.60 -0.65 -18.34
N ILE A 476 -1.81 -0.96 -17.30
CA ILE A 476 -2.05 -0.47 -15.94
C ILE A 476 -1.84 1.04 -15.90
N ALA A 477 -0.77 1.55 -16.51
CA ALA A 477 -0.49 2.97 -16.58
C ALA A 477 -1.63 3.74 -17.28
N ALA A 478 -2.15 3.22 -18.39
CA ALA A 478 -3.28 3.82 -19.11
C ALA A 478 -4.59 3.75 -18.32
N GLN A 479 -4.81 2.71 -17.54
CA GLN A 479 -6.02 2.53 -16.74
C GLN A 479 -6.05 3.44 -15.50
N LEU A 480 -4.91 3.62 -14.86
CA LEU A 480 -4.80 4.38 -13.60
C LEU A 480 -4.50 5.86 -13.83
N ASN A 481 -3.61 6.19 -14.77
CA ASN A 481 -3.19 7.56 -15.00
C ASN A 481 -4.01 8.18 -16.14
N ARG A 482 -4.84 9.16 -15.80
CA ARG A 482 -5.68 9.89 -16.77
C ARG A 482 -4.95 11.04 -17.46
N PHE A 483 -3.69 11.27 -17.12
CA PHE A 483 -2.79 12.25 -17.71
C PHE A 483 -1.37 11.69 -17.80
N GLU A 484 -0.53 12.40 -18.54
CA GLU A 484 0.82 11.95 -18.81
C GLU A 484 1.74 12.14 -17.58
N ARG A 485 2.66 11.23 -17.38
CA ARG A 485 3.65 11.29 -16.29
C ARG A 485 4.50 12.57 -16.31
N LYS A 486 4.65 13.21 -17.47
CA LYS A 486 5.30 14.53 -17.57
C LYS A 486 4.57 15.63 -16.79
N ASP A 487 3.28 15.49 -16.53
CA ASP A 487 2.53 16.44 -15.71
C ASP A 487 2.93 16.40 -14.22
N GLU A 488 3.81 15.47 -13.83
CA GLU A 488 4.43 15.42 -12.50
C GLU A 488 5.69 16.31 -12.37
N GLU A 489 6.21 16.89 -13.46
CA GLU A 489 7.38 17.81 -13.43
C GLU A 489 7.27 18.93 -12.37
N PRO A 490 6.09 19.56 -12.12
CA PRO A 490 5.97 20.58 -11.07
C PRO A 490 6.37 20.10 -9.67
N PHE A 491 6.24 18.81 -9.38
CA PHE A 491 6.67 18.26 -8.08
C PHE A 491 8.19 18.24 -7.93
N GLU A 492 8.96 18.14 -9.03
CA GLU A 492 10.43 18.29 -8.99
C GLU A 492 10.82 19.72 -8.57
N ALA A 493 10.09 20.74 -9.04
CA ALA A 493 10.30 22.12 -8.62
C ALA A 493 9.99 22.29 -7.13
N VAL A 494 8.91 21.67 -6.63
CA VAL A 494 8.60 21.66 -5.19
C VAL A 494 9.69 20.97 -4.38
N ALA A 495 10.22 19.84 -4.83
CA ALA A 495 11.30 19.14 -4.15
C ALA A 495 12.56 20.04 -4.05
N ALA A 496 12.92 20.73 -5.13
CA ALA A 496 14.05 21.66 -5.14
C ALA A 496 13.82 22.87 -4.22
N MET A 497 12.59 23.43 -4.23
CA MET A 497 12.20 24.53 -3.33
C MET A 497 12.22 24.06 -1.87
N SER A 498 11.76 22.85 -1.60
CA SER A 498 11.79 22.26 -0.26
C SER A 498 13.21 22.14 0.28
N GLU A 499 14.15 21.69 -0.53
CA GLU A 499 15.58 21.62 -0.14
C GLU A 499 16.16 23.01 0.14
N PHE A 500 15.80 24.00 -0.67
CA PHE A 500 16.22 25.39 -0.45
C PHE A 500 15.65 25.94 0.87
N ASN A 501 14.33 25.79 1.08
CA ASN A 501 13.65 26.28 2.28
C ASN A 501 14.18 25.57 3.53
N GLN A 502 14.46 24.28 3.48
CA GLN A 502 15.06 23.53 4.57
C GLN A 502 16.42 24.12 4.99
N LYS A 503 17.32 24.32 4.01
CA LYS A 503 18.65 24.92 4.26
C LYS A 503 18.54 26.35 4.80
N ALA A 504 17.59 27.14 4.26
CA ALA A 504 17.35 28.50 4.74
C ALA A 504 16.82 28.48 6.20
N TYR A 505 15.91 27.58 6.54
CA TYR A 505 15.44 27.38 7.90
C TYR A 505 16.57 26.98 8.85
N GLU A 506 17.35 25.95 8.50
CA GLU A 506 18.47 25.46 9.30
C GLU A 506 19.51 26.54 9.59
N MET A 507 19.78 27.40 8.59
CA MET A 507 20.78 28.45 8.71
C MET A 507 20.28 29.68 9.48
N LEU A 508 19.02 30.10 9.26
CA LEU A 508 18.54 31.42 9.70
C LEU A 508 17.61 31.35 10.92
N ALA A 509 16.79 30.34 11.04
CA ALA A 509 15.71 30.27 12.04
C ALA A 509 15.90 29.18 13.08
N GLN A 510 16.35 28.00 12.70
CA GLN A 510 16.46 26.83 13.56
C GLN A 510 17.24 27.07 14.84
N PRO A 511 18.45 27.73 14.86
CA PRO A 511 19.19 27.95 16.10
C PRO A 511 18.38 28.77 17.11
N THR A 512 17.62 29.74 16.62
CA THR A 512 16.76 30.59 17.47
C THR A 512 15.57 29.80 18.02
N VAL A 513 14.90 29.04 17.17
CA VAL A 513 13.76 28.22 17.58
C VAL A 513 14.18 27.20 18.65
N GLN A 514 15.28 26.49 18.41
CA GLN A 514 15.82 25.53 19.39
C GLN A 514 16.25 26.15 20.71
N ALA A 515 16.85 27.34 20.67
CA ALA A 515 17.23 28.07 21.88
C ALA A 515 16.04 28.54 22.73
N LEU A 516 14.90 28.79 22.09
CA LEU A 516 13.65 29.23 22.77
C LEU A 516 12.78 28.05 23.20
N SER A 517 13.00 26.87 22.65
CA SER A 517 12.24 25.67 22.93
C SER A 517 12.77 24.92 24.13
N ASN A 518 11.89 24.44 24.98
CA ASN A 518 12.20 23.58 26.11
C ASN A 518 11.06 22.59 26.38
N GLU A 519 11.30 21.57 27.20
CA GLU A 519 10.33 20.52 27.52
C GLU A 519 8.96 21.06 27.94
N SER A 520 8.95 22.07 28.84
CA SER A 520 7.71 22.66 29.37
C SER A 520 6.91 23.38 28.26
N SER A 521 7.59 24.19 27.42
CA SER A 521 6.93 24.89 26.32
C SER A 521 6.42 23.92 25.25
N ALA A 522 7.17 22.86 24.98
CA ALA A 522 6.78 21.81 24.07
C ALA A 522 5.53 21.05 24.57
N GLU A 523 5.51 20.69 25.85
CA GLU A 523 4.35 20.02 26.45
C GLU A 523 3.10 20.92 26.43
N ILE A 524 3.24 22.20 26.79
CA ILE A 524 2.14 23.16 26.69
C ILE A 524 1.64 23.25 25.23
N GLY A 525 2.55 23.34 24.28
CA GLY A 525 2.20 23.35 22.85
C GLY A 525 1.42 22.10 22.42
N ARG A 526 1.85 20.93 22.84
CA ARG A 526 1.12 19.66 22.59
C ARG A 526 -0.27 19.67 23.21
N GLN A 527 -0.39 20.09 24.49
CA GLN A 527 -1.68 20.15 25.19
C GLN A 527 -2.66 21.14 24.55
N LEU A 528 -2.16 22.24 24.00
CA LEU A 528 -2.97 23.26 23.31
C LEU A 528 -3.32 22.88 21.86
N HIS A 529 -2.82 21.77 21.34
CA HIS A 529 -3.21 21.32 20.02
C HIS A 529 -4.74 21.09 19.95
N PRO A 530 -5.47 21.63 18.94
CA PRO A 530 -6.93 21.60 18.90
C PRO A 530 -7.53 20.22 19.16
N MET A 531 -6.96 19.16 18.57
CA MET A 531 -7.44 17.79 18.74
C MET A 531 -7.27 17.25 20.15
N ARG A 532 -6.27 17.71 20.92
CA ARG A 532 -6.09 17.33 22.34
C ARG A 532 -6.95 18.21 23.25
N LEU A 533 -7.04 19.49 22.95
CA LEU A 533 -7.85 20.43 23.69
C LEU A 533 -9.33 20.05 23.68
N GLU A 534 -9.85 19.62 22.51
CA GLU A 534 -11.21 19.12 22.36
C GLU A 534 -11.51 17.96 23.32
N GLN A 535 -10.57 17.00 23.48
CA GLN A 535 -10.72 15.86 24.39
C GLN A 535 -10.79 16.32 25.85
N SER A 536 -9.98 17.30 26.22
CA SER A 536 -9.96 17.84 27.58
C SER A 536 -11.20 18.66 27.91
N VAL A 537 -11.65 19.49 26.98
CA VAL A 537 -12.86 20.33 27.14
C VAL A 537 -14.12 19.47 27.25
N MET A 538 -14.19 18.37 26.49
CA MET A 538 -15.32 17.44 26.49
C MET A 538 -15.03 16.19 27.35
N SER A 539 -14.66 16.38 28.62
CA SER A 539 -14.37 15.31 29.58
C SER A 539 -14.79 15.69 30.98
N ASP A 540 -14.69 14.78 31.95
CA ASP A 540 -14.93 15.03 33.37
C ASP A 540 -13.90 15.96 34.01
N ARG A 541 -12.81 16.31 33.30
CA ARG A 541 -11.91 17.38 33.72
C ARG A 541 -12.54 18.77 33.62
N ASN A 542 -13.64 18.89 32.85
CA ASN A 542 -14.41 20.11 32.75
C ASN A 542 -15.57 20.07 33.75
N PRO A 543 -15.51 20.82 34.88
CA PRO A 543 -16.54 20.78 35.89
C PRO A 543 -17.91 21.25 35.41
N TRP A 544 -17.96 22.04 34.32
CA TRP A 544 -19.23 22.47 33.73
C TRP A 544 -20.05 21.34 33.08
N LEU A 545 -19.45 20.16 32.89
CA LEU A 545 -20.11 18.98 32.38
C LEU A 545 -20.53 17.96 33.44
N ALA A 546 -20.32 18.25 34.73
CA ALA A 546 -20.61 17.32 35.83
C ALA A 546 -22.07 16.86 35.89
N TRP A 547 -23.02 17.68 35.42
CA TRP A 547 -24.45 17.36 35.34
C TRP A 547 -24.79 16.36 34.25
N LEU A 548 -23.94 16.24 33.23
CA LEU A 548 -24.28 15.54 31.97
C LEU A 548 -24.40 14.02 32.17
N GLY A 549 -23.52 13.40 32.95
CA GLY A 549 -23.56 11.97 33.23
C GLY A 549 -24.87 11.53 33.92
N PRO A 550 -25.25 12.15 35.06
CA PRO A 550 -26.53 11.87 35.70
C PRO A 550 -27.76 12.13 34.80
N MET A 551 -27.74 13.22 34.03
CA MET A 551 -28.80 13.53 33.06
C MET A 551 -28.91 12.47 31.98
N ALA A 552 -27.77 12.05 31.40
CA ALA A 552 -27.75 10.99 30.38
C ALA A 552 -28.25 9.65 30.91
N ALA A 553 -27.94 9.31 32.17
CA ALA A 553 -28.52 8.12 32.82
C ALA A 553 -30.03 8.20 32.96
N ALA A 554 -30.57 9.34 33.39
CA ALA A 554 -31.99 9.57 33.46
C ALA A 554 -32.67 9.51 32.08
N VAL A 555 -32.04 10.10 31.06
CA VAL A 555 -32.53 10.04 29.68
C VAL A 555 -32.58 8.61 29.16
N ARG A 556 -31.53 7.80 29.41
CA ARG A 556 -31.50 6.38 28.99
C ARG A 556 -32.64 5.58 29.63
N ALA A 557 -32.92 5.84 30.90
CA ALA A 557 -34.02 5.18 31.63
C ALA A 557 -35.42 5.56 31.11
N ALA A 558 -35.59 6.77 30.58
CA ALA A 558 -36.84 7.31 30.06
C ALA A 558 -36.82 7.60 28.55
N ARG A 559 -36.03 6.84 27.77
CA ARG A 559 -35.83 7.06 26.35
C ARG A 559 -37.13 6.89 25.55
N GLN A 560 -37.45 7.90 24.74
CA GLN A 560 -38.65 7.95 23.89
C GLN A 560 -38.24 8.30 22.45
N PRO A 561 -37.76 7.34 21.63
CA PRO A 561 -37.36 7.60 20.25
C PRO A 561 -38.58 7.96 19.38
N ALA A 562 -38.47 8.98 18.57
CA ALA A 562 -39.44 9.29 17.53
C ALA A 562 -39.43 8.22 16.44
N ALA A 563 -40.58 7.98 15.81
CA ALA A 563 -40.68 7.02 14.72
C ALA A 563 -39.75 7.34 13.55
N GLU A 564 -39.09 6.33 12.97
CA GLU A 564 -38.20 6.49 11.82
C GLU A 564 -38.93 7.05 10.58
N SER A 565 -40.26 6.81 10.47
CA SER A 565 -41.10 7.33 9.41
C SER A 565 -41.59 8.77 9.66
N SER A 566 -41.28 9.38 10.82
CA SER A 566 -41.66 10.77 11.11
C SER A 566 -41.12 11.74 10.04
N GLN A 567 -42.06 12.62 9.58
CA GLN A 567 -41.67 13.66 8.62
C GLN A 567 -40.57 14.58 9.14
N PHE A 568 -40.46 14.80 10.45
CA PHE A 568 -39.44 15.64 11.07
C PHE A 568 -38.08 14.96 11.06
N LYS A 569 -38.00 13.63 11.29
CA LYS A 569 -36.76 12.85 11.09
C LYS A 569 -36.34 12.82 9.62
N GLN A 570 -37.27 12.73 8.69
CA GLN A 570 -36.96 12.79 7.27
C GLN A 570 -36.43 14.16 6.89
N ALA A 571 -37.03 15.25 7.40
CA ALA A 571 -36.53 16.61 7.19
C ALA A 571 -35.13 16.83 7.81
N GLU A 572 -34.88 16.29 9.02
CA GLU A 572 -33.56 16.31 9.67
C GLU A 572 -32.48 15.61 8.79
N ARG A 573 -32.82 14.39 8.28
CA ARG A 573 -31.91 13.67 7.37
C ARG A 573 -31.65 14.46 6.08
N ALA A 574 -32.69 15.05 5.51
CA ALA A 574 -32.56 15.86 4.31
C ALA A 574 -31.67 17.11 4.56
N ALA A 575 -31.84 17.77 5.69
CA ALA A 575 -30.99 18.89 6.10
C ALA A 575 -29.52 18.43 6.30
N SER A 576 -29.33 17.29 6.97
CA SER A 576 -28.01 16.69 7.16
C SER A 576 -27.32 16.37 5.81
N GLU A 577 -28.06 15.79 4.86
CA GLU A 577 -27.54 15.50 3.52
C GLU A 577 -27.16 16.79 2.77
N CYS A 578 -27.93 17.87 2.90
CA CYS A 578 -27.57 19.18 2.34
C CYS A 578 -26.28 19.73 2.95
N ILE A 579 -26.10 19.59 4.26
CA ILE A 579 -24.85 20.02 4.94
C ILE A 579 -23.66 19.20 4.43
N SER A 580 -23.79 17.87 4.37
CA SER A 580 -22.76 16.99 3.81
C SER A 580 -22.43 17.36 2.37
N ALA A 581 -23.44 17.53 1.52
CA ALA A 581 -23.26 17.94 0.12
C ALA A 581 -22.53 19.29 0.01
N SER A 582 -22.84 20.25 0.89
CA SER A 582 -22.20 21.57 0.93
C SER A 582 -20.74 21.48 1.35
N LEU A 583 -20.41 20.63 2.34
CA LEU A 583 -19.03 20.41 2.79
C LEU A 583 -18.20 19.67 1.73
N ASP A 584 -18.77 18.71 1.01
CA ASP A 584 -18.14 18.07 -0.13
C ASP A 584 -17.91 19.05 -1.29
N TYR A 585 -18.89 19.90 -1.59
CA TYR A 585 -18.74 20.93 -2.59
C TYR A 585 -17.64 21.94 -2.23
N TYR A 586 -17.58 22.35 -0.95
CA TYR A 586 -16.48 23.17 -0.43
C TYR A 586 -15.13 22.48 -0.63
N ARG A 587 -15.02 21.18 -0.25
CA ARG A 587 -13.80 20.39 -0.46
C ARG A 587 -13.41 20.38 -1.94
N ASP A 588 -14.34 20.03 -2.83
CA ASP A 588 -14.07 19.91 -4.26
C ASP A 588 -13.59 21.23 -4.86
N LEU A 589 -14.17 22.37 -4.44
CA LEU A 589 -13.71 23.71 -4.87
C LEU A 589 -12.36 24.09 -4.30
N ARG A 590 -12.14 23.85 -3.00
CA ARG A 590 -10.85 24.10 -2.32
C ARG A 590 -9.74 23.32 -3.01
N ASP A 591 -9.98 22.03 -3.24
CA ASP A 591 -9.00 21.12 -3.82
C ASP A 591 -8.70 21.48 -5.28
N ALA A 592 -9.72 21.83 -6.07
CA ALA A 592 -9.54 22.32 -7.43
C ALA A 592 -8.73 23.63 -7.49
N ALA A 593 -9.02 24.56 -6.59
CA ALA A 593 -8.30 25.84 -6.50
C ALA A 593 -6.84 25.66 -6.05
N SER A 594 -6.61 24.84 -5.01
CA SER A 594 -5.26 24.51 -4.50
C SER A 594 -4.41 23.84 -5.56
N GLU A 595 -5.01 22.93 -6.32
CA GLU A 595 -4.36 22.21 -7.41
C GLU A 595 -4.00 23.15 -8.58
N ALA A 596 -4.95 23.97 -9.00
CA ALA A 596 -4.70 24.95 -10.04
C ALA A 596 -3.58 25.93 -9.64
N GLN A 597 -3.60 26.40 -8.38
CA GLN A 597 -2.55 27.26 -7.84
C GLN A 597 -1.20 26.55 -7.80
N PHE A 598 -1.15 25.29 -7.38
CA PHE A 598 0.07 24.49 -7.40
C PHE A 598 0.68 24.39 -8.80
N PHE A 599 -0.09 23.96 -9.78
CA PHE A 599 0.40 23.81 -11.14
C PHE A 599 0.71 25.15 -11.81
N GLN A 600 -0.06 26.20 -11.52
CA GLN A 600 0.25 27.55 -12.01
C GLN A 600 1.57 28.06 -11.44
N THR A 601 1.82 27.85 -10.15
CA THR A 601 3.05 28.31 -9.49
C THR A 601 4.26 27.50 -9.96
N PHE A 602 4.24 26.19 -9.77
CA PHE A 602 5.40 25.34 -10.00
C PHE A 602 5.53 24.85 -11.45
N GLY A 603 4.42 24.73 -12.17
CA GLY A 603 4.42 24.30 -13.58
C GLY A 603 4.61 25.44 -14.59
N VAL A 604 4.21 26.68 -14.23
CA VAL A 604 4.23 27.82 -15.16
C VAL A 604 5.18 28.90 -14.72
N MET A 605 5.12 29.34 -13.45
CA MET A 605 5.89 30.51 -12.99
C MET A 605 7.34 30.18 -12.64
N PHE A 606 7.62 28.96 -12.15
CA PHE A 606 8.95 28.54 -11.72
C PHE A 606 9.53 27.35 -12.50
N PRO A 607 9.41 27.30 -13.84
CA PRO A 607 10.00 26.21 -14.62
C PRO A 607 11.54 26.18 -14.52
N ALA A 608 12.18 27.32 -14.22
CA ALA A 608 13.62 27.41 -14.02
C ALA A 608 14.13 26.77 -12.72
N LEU A 609 13.24 26.45 -11.77
CA LEU A 609 13.59 25.74 -10.55
C LEU A 609 13.67 24.22 -10.75
N HIS A 610 13.33 23.73 -11.93
CA HIS A 610 13.60 22.32 -12.25
C HIS A 610 15.11 22.07 -12.18
N PRO A 611 15.58 21.22 -11.26
CA PRO A 611 16.99 20.90 -11.22
C PRO A 611 17.40 20.33 -12.58
N ALA A 612 18.58 20.68 -13.05
CA ALA A 612 19.14 20.16 -14.30
C ALA A 612 19.50 18.64 -14.18
N GLN A 613 18.64 17.87 -13.58
CA GLN A 613 18.69 16.41 -13.60
C GLN A 613 17.68 15.89 -14.62
N PRO A 614 18.08 15.78 -15.91
CA PRO A 614 17.21 15.26 -16.97
C PRO A 614 16.81 13.81 -16.75
N LYS A 615 17.34 13.14 -15.71
CA LYS A 615 17.25 11.70 -15.53
C LYS A 615 15.86 11.21 -15.08
N ARG A 616 15.11 12.00 -14.31
CA ARG A 616 13.81 11.53 -13.80
C ARG A 616 12.70 11.61 -14.86
N ALA A 617 12.50 12.76 -15.44
CA ALA A 617 11.53 12.95 -16.53
C ALA A 617 11.94 12.17 -17.79
N GLU A 618 13.24 12.12 -18.13
CA GLU A 618 13.76 11.33 -19.26
C GLU A 618 13.72 9.82 -18.99
N THR A 619 13.93 9.36 -17.76
CA THR A 619 13.78 7.93 -17.41
C THR A 619 12.29 7.56 -17.45
N ARG A 620 11.41 8.44 -17.00
CA ARG A 620 9.95 8.27 -17.08
C ARG A 620 9.42 8.39 -18.52
N ALA A 621 9.95 9.32 -19.32
CA ALA A 621 9.58 9.48 -20.73
C ALA A 621 10.20 8.41 -21.63
N LYS A 622 11.36 7.87 -21.28
CA LYS A 622 12.00 6.73 -21.96
C LYS A 622 11.42 5.38 -21.61
N ALA A 623 10.49 5.33 -20.65
CA ALA A 623 9.57 4.21 -20.45
C ALA A 623 8.46 4.12 -21.53
N GLN A 624 8.50 4.95 -22.59
CA GLN A 624 7.84 4.60 -23.85
C GLN A 624 8.57 3.41 -24.48
N PRO A 625 7.88 2.54 -25.23
CA PRO A 625 8.41 1.28 -25.71
C PRO A 625 9.63 1.49 -26.60
N SER A 626 10.78 1.76 -26.00
CA SER A 626 12.04 1.40 -26.58
C SER A 626 11.99 -0.10 -26.69
N ASP A 627 12.42 -0.62 -27.83
CA ASP A 627 12.49 -2.07 -28.08
C ASP A 627 12.94 -2.79 -26.79
N ALA A 628 12.01 -3.52 -26.16
CA ALA A 628 12.26 -4.15 -24.85
C ALA A 628 13.45 -5.12 -24.91
N SER A 629 13.84 -5.57 -26.13
CA SER A 629 15.04 -6.35 -26.37
C SER A 629 16.33 -5.59 -26.07
N GLN A 630 16.30 -4.26 -26.02
CA GLN A 630 17.47 -3.41 -25.72
C GLN A 630 17.70 -3.22 -24.23
N HIS A 631 16.75 -3.62 -23.38
CA HIS A 631 16.92 -3.52 -21.95
C HIS A 631 18.10 -4.40 -21.48
N PRO A 632 19.02 -3.91 -20.63
CA PRO A 632 20.22 -4.66 -20.23
C PRO A 632 19.94 -6.07 -19.72
N THR A 633 18.93 -6.24 -18.85
CA THR A 633 18.57 -7.55 -18.28
C THR A 633 17.97 -8.50 -19.32
N VAL A 634 17.20 -7.99 -20.28
CA VAL A 634 16.67 -8.77 -21.39
C VAL A 634 17.79 -9.18 -22.35
N ARG A 635 18.67 -8.23 -22.65
CA ARG A 635 19.85 -8.49 -23.50
C ARG A 635 20.77 -9.55 -22.90
N GLU A 636 21.04 -9.46 -21.58
CA GLU A 636 21.80 -10.48 -20.87
C GLU A 636 21.16 -11.87 -21.00
N ALA A 637 19.82 -11.96 -20.90
CA ALA A 637 19.11 -13.21 -21.11
C ALA A 637 19.25 -13.74 -22.56
N LEU A 638 19.15 -12.85 -23.56
CA LEU A 638 19.32 -13.20 -24.97
C LEU A 638 20.75 -13.64 -25.30
N ASP A 639 21.77 -12.97 -24.75
CA ASP A 639 23.18 -13.35 -24.90
C ASP A 639 23.48 -14.72 -24.27
N ALA A 640 22.75 -15.08 -23.22
CA ALA A 640 22.86 -16.37 -22.55
C ALA A 640 21.98 -17.48 -23.16
N ILE A 641 21.38 -17.30 -24.37
CA ILE A 641 20.43 -18.25 -25.00
C ILE A 641 20.97 -19.68 -25.15
N GLU A 642 22.26 -19.85 -25.29
CA GLU A 642 22.94 -21.14 -25.43
C GLU A 642 23.51 -21.68 -24.12
N GLN A 643 23.38 -20.92 -23.01
CA GLN A 643 23.94 -21.25 -21.71
C GLN A 643 22.86 -21.82 -20.80
N GLY A 644 23.25 -22.77 -19.93
CA GLY A 644 22.35 -23.40 -18.97
C GLY A 644 22.38 -24.93 -19.07
N GLY A 645 21.37 -25.55 -18.49
CA GLY A 645 21.25 -27.00 -18.42
C GLY A 645 19.81 -27.48 -18.46
N TYR A 646 19.53 -28.56 -17.77
CA TYR A 646 18.24 -29.23 -17.74
C TYR A 646 17.11 -28.30 -17.23
N ALA A 647 17.36 -27.51 -16.19
CA ALA A 647 16.39 -26.58 -15.63
C ALA A 647 15.99 -25.49 -16.63
N GLU A 648 16.95 -24.88 -17.31
CA GLU A 648 16.72 -23.88 -18.36
C GLU A 648 15.95 -24.47 -19.54
N ALA A 649 16.27 -25.69 -19.94
CA ALA A 649 15.56 -26.37 -21.02
C ALA A 649 14.09 -26.66 -20.68
N LEU A 650 13.81 -27.13 -19.46
CA LEU A 650 12.43 -27.32 -18.98
C LEU A 650 11.67 -26.00 -18.91
N ALA A 651 12.28 -24.94 -18.35
CA ALA A 651 11.65 -23.63 -18.29
C ALA A 651 11.34 -23.10 -19.69
N ARG A 652 12.29 -23.21 -20.63
CA ARG A 652 12.14 -22.80 -22.05
C ARG A 652 11.01 -23.54 -22.73
N THR A 653 10.97 -24.85 -22.59
CA THR A 653 9.89 -25.70 -23.14
C THR A 653 8.54 -25.32 -22.57
N ALA A 654 8.46 -25.08 -21.26
CA ALA A 654 7.22 -24.63 -20.61
C ALA A 654 6.77 -23.24 -21.12
N CYS A 655 7.70 -22.31 -21.35
CA CYS A 655 7.38 -20.97 -21.90
C CYS A 655 6.90 -21.03 -23.36
N LEU A 656 7.54 -21.87 -24.20
CA LEU A 656 7.16 -22.09 -25.59
C LEU A 656 5.76 -22.72 -25.75
N LEU A 657 5.34 -23.54 -24.79
CA LEU A 657 4.06 -24.24 -24.78
C LEU A 657 2.98 -23.51 -23.96
N ALA A 658 3.31 -22.40 -23.28
CA ALA A 658 2.36 -21.65 -22.48
C ALA A 658 1.29 -20.98 -23.35
N ARG A 659 0.05 -20.95 -22.84
CA ARG A 659 -1.02 -20.14 -23.42
C ARG A 659 -0.91 -18.72 -22.91
N LYS A 660 -0.86 -17.76 -23.81
CA LYS A 660 -0.80 -16.35 -23.49
C LYS A 660 -2.20 -15.73 -23.41
N GLY A 661 -2.42 -14.80 -22.49
CA GLY A 661 -3.64 -14.00 -22.41
C GLY A 661 -4.87 -14.69 -21.79
N GLU A 662 -4.80 -15.95 -21.38
CA GLU A 662 -5.90 -16.61 -20.68
C GLU A 662 -5.82 -16.35 -19.15
N PRO A 663 -6.97 -16.14 -18.48
CA PRO A 663 -7.00 -16.11 -17.01
C PRO A 663 -6.45 -17.41 -16.42
N LEU A 664 -5.71 -17.29 -15.34
CA LEU A 664 -5.12 -18.41 -14.61
C LEU A 664 -5.95 -18.69 -13.34
N PRO A 665 -6.91 -19.63 -13.40
CA PRO A 665 -7.71 -19.98 -12.23
C PRO A 665 -6.86 -20.73 -11.20
N LEU A 666 -7.22 -20.59 -9.92
CA LEU A 666 -6.51 -21.22 -8.79
C LEU A 666 -6.29 -22.72 -8.98
N ALA A 667 -7.30 -23.42 -9.47
CA ALA A 667 -7.23 -24.86 -9.76
C ALA A 667 -6.06 -25.27 -10.68
N ARG A 668 -5.59 -24.39 -11.56
CA ARG A 668 -4.37 -24.66 -12.37
C ARG A 668 -3.10 -24.70 -11.52
N PHE A 669 -3.01 -23.89 -10.48
CA PHE A 669 -1.84 -23.89 -9.60
C PHE A 669 -1.84 -25.10 -8.68
N GLU A 670 -2.99 -25.49 -8.19
CA GLU A 670 -3.17 -26.73 -7.42
C GLU A 670 -2.76 -27.94 -8.24
N LEU A 671 -3.26 -28.05 -9.47
CA LEU A 671 -2.86 -29.10 -10.40
C LEU A 671 -1.35 -29.07 -10.66
N LYS A 672 -0.77 -27.88 -10.91
CA LYS A 672 0.67 -27.76 -11.12
C LYS A 672 1.45 -28.23 -9.89
N GLY A 673 1.00 -27.90 -8.68
CA GLY A 673 1.61 -28.36 -7.44
C GLY A 673 1.50 -29.85 -7.23
N GLN A 674 0.38 -30.46 -7.61
CA GLN A 674 0.20 -31.92 -7.61
C GLN A 674 1.14 -32.60 -8.59
N LEU A 675 1.15 -32.15 -9.85
CA LEU A 675 2.04 -32.71 -10.88
C LEU A 675 3.52 -32.54 -10.53
N ALA A 676 3.90 -31.42 -9.90
CA ALA A 676 5.28 -31.22 -9.46
C ALA A 676 5.71 -32.20 -8.37
N ARG A 677 4.80 -32.61 -7.49
CA ARG A 677 5.08 -33.67 -6.48
C ARG A 677 5.12 -35.08 -7.12
N GLU A 678 4.19 -35.36 -8.02
CA GLU A 678 4.08 -36.65 -8.71
C GLU A 678 5.26 -36.94 -9.65
N TYR A 679 5.80 -35.91 -10.27
CA TYR A 679 6.94 -36.03 -11.20
C TYR A 679 8.25 -35.47 -10.63
N ALA A 680 8.38 -35.44 -9.31
CA ALA A 680 9.55 -34.88 -8.64
C ALA A 680 10.89 -35.54 -9.05
N ASP A 681 10.85 -36.80 -9.41
CA ASP A 681 11.98 -37.56 -9.97
C ASP A 681 12.50 -37.01 -11.32
N LEU A 682 11.63 -36.39 -12.08
CA LEU A 682 11.94 -35.79 -13.39
C LEU A 682 12.19 -34.26 -13.33
N LEU A 683 11.90 -33.61 -12.19
CA LEU A 683 12.09 -32.19 -12.02
C LEU A 683 13.43 -31.86 -11.34
N PRO A 684 14.06 -30.71 -11.65
CA PRO A 684 15.26 -30.29 -10.93
C PRO A 684 14.89 -29.85 -9.50
N PRO A 685 15.69 -30.21 -8.48
CA PRO A 685 15.46 -29.85 -7.09
C PRO A 685 15.85 -28.38 -6.84
N LEU A 686 15.04 -27.45 -7.31
CA LEU A 686 15.30 -26.01 -7.21
C LEU A 686 14.30 -25.36 -6.26
N ALA A 687 14.75 -24.35 -5.52
CA ALA A 687 13.87 -23.47 -4.77
C ALA A 687 12.94 -22.69 -5.71
N ALA A 688 11.74 -22.34 -5.25
CA ALA A 688 10.76 -21.62 -6.06
C ALA A 688 11.31 -20.29 -6.62
N GLN A 689 12.15 -19.61 -5.88
CA GLN A 689 12.82 -18.37 -6.27
C GLN A 689 13.80 -18.59 -7.44
N GLU A 690 14.63 -19.63 -7.35
CA GLU A 690 15.59 -19.99 -8.41
C GLU A 690 14.84 -20.37 -9.69
N TRP A 691 13.77 -21.16 -9.54
CA TRP A 691 12.90 -21.54 -10.65
C TRP A 691 12.28 -20.33 -11.34
N ARG A 692 11.79 -19.33 -10.57
CA ARG A 692 11.26 -18.08 -11.16
C ARG A 692 12.33 -17.30 -11.91
N ALA A 693 13.53 -17.18 -11.36
CA ALA A 693 14.63 -16.47 -12.01
C ALA A 693 15.03 -17.13 -13.35
N ILE A 694 15.15 -18.47 -13.37
CA ILE A 694 15.40 -19.23 -14.61
C ILE A 694 14.26 -19.02 -15.60
N ARG A 695 13.01 -19.19 -15.14
CA ARG A 695 11.83 -19.04 -16.01
C ARG A 695 11.72 -17.64 -16.61
N GLY A 696 11.99 -16.59 -15.84
CA GLY A 696 11.94 -15.20 -16.32
C GLY A 696 12.91 -14.96 -17.47
N ARG A 697 14.15 -15.40 -17.33
CA ARG A 697 15.16 -15.34 -18.42
C ARG A 697 14.74 -16.13 -19.65
N GLN A 698 14.21 -17.35 -19.46
CA GLN A 698 13.76 -18.18 -20.57
C GLN A 698 12.51 -17.62 -21.25
N GLU A 699 11.64 -16.95 -20.52
CA GLU A 699 10.47 -16.28 -21.11
C GLU A 699 10.86 -15.09 -21.98
N ALA A 700 11.84 -14.27 -21.55
CA ALA A 700 12.40 -13.22 -22.39
C ALA A 700 13.00 -13.78 -23.69
N ILE A 701 13.75 -14.88 -23.61
CA ILE A 701 14.31 -15.57 -24.79
C ILE A 701 13.19 -16.05 -25.72
N CYS A 702 12.17 -16.73 -25.20
CA CYS A 702 11.08 -17.27 -26.00
C CYS A 702 10.19 -16.17 -26.63
N ARG A 703 10.16 -14.98 -26.03
CA ARG A 703 9.39 -13.87 -26.54
C ARG A 703 10.10 -13.16 -27.70
N HIS A 704 11.39 -12.91 -27.57
CA HIS A 704 12.16 -12.13 -28.53
C HIS A 704 12.84 -12.99 -29.60
N GLU A 705 13.19 -14.24 -29.29
CA GLU A 705 13.93 -15.14 -30.16
C GLU A 705 13.29 -16.55 -30.20
N PRO A 706 11.98 -16.71 -30.55
CA PRO A 706 11.24 -17.97 -30.40
C PRO A 706 11.84 -19.12 -31.21
N ASP A 707 12.30 -18.85 -32.43
CA ASP A 707 12.92 -19.87 -33.30
C ASP A 707 14.26 -20.33 -32.77
N ARG A 708 15.16 -19.41 -32.42
CA ARG A 708 16.44 -19.73 -31.80
C ARG A 708 16.27 -20.40 -30.44
N ALA A 709 15.22 -20.08 -29.71
CA ALA A 709 14.91 -20.73 -28.41
C ALA A 709 14.68 -22.25 -28.63
N ILE A 710 14.00 -22.66 -29.71
CA ILE A 710 13.81 -24.07 -30.06
C ILE A 710 15.11 -24.69 -30.58
N GLU A 711 15.80 -24.06 -31.51
CA GLU A 711 17.03 -24.56 -32.13
C GLU A 711 18.19 -24.75 -31.15
N THR A 712 18.24 -23.98 -30.09
CA THR A 712 19.30 -24.05 -29.05
C THR A 712 18.99 -25.03 -27.91
N LEU A 713 17.78 -25.62 -27.83
CA LEU A 713 17.43 -26.62 -26.83
C LEU A 713 18.42 -27.81 -26.72
N PRO A 714 18.95 -28.37 -27.82
CA PRO A 714 19.95 -29.45 -27.72
C PRO A 714 21.25 -29.03 -27.04
N LYS A 715 21.61 -27.73 -27.08
CA LYS A 715 22.80 -27.22 -26.41
C LYS A 715 22.62 -27.20 -24.87
N LEU A 716 21.42 -26.90 -24.39
CA LEU A 716 21.07 -26.98 -22.98
C LEU A 716 20.98 -28.43 -22.49
N LEU A 717 20.48 -29.33 -23.34
CA LEU A 717 20.34 -30.77 -23.07
C LEU A 717 21.50 -31.56 -23.70
N ALA A 718 22.73 -31.22 -23.35
CA ALA A 718 23.92 -31.82 -23.93
C ALA A 718 24.03 -33.35 -23.68
N SER A 719 23.56 -33.84 -22.53
CA SER A 719 23.56 -35.28 -22.25
C SER A 719 22.38 -36.01 -22.91
N ALA A 720 22.60 -37.26 -23.29
CA ALA A 720 21.51 -38.13 -23.79
C ALA A 720 20.50 -38.46 -22.71
N GLU A 721 20.94 -38.52 -21.46
CA GLU A 721 20.11 -38.75 -20.28
C GLU A 721 19.15 -37.61 -20.05
N ASP A 722 19.63 -36.35 -20.08
CA ASP A 722 18.79 -35.15 -19.90
C ASP A 722 17.76 -34.98 -21.00
N ARG A 723 18.13 -35.35 -22.27
CA ARG A 723 17.17 -35.34 -23.39
C ARG A 723 16.08 -36.38 -23.19
N ALA A 724 16.44 -37.60 -22.81
CA ALA A 724 15.49 -38.66 -22.52
C ALA A 724 14.56 -38.31 -21.36
N ARG A 725 15.13 -37.75 -20.29
CA ARG A 725 14.39 -37.30 -19.11
C ARG A 725 13.39 -36.18 -19.45
N CYS A 726 13.78 -35.20 -20.25
CA CYS A 726 12.92 -34.14 -20.72
C CYS A 726 11.76 -34.67 -21.58
N LEU A 727 12.05 -35.54 -22.55
CA LEU A 727 11.02 -36.15 -23.41
C LEU A 727 10.05 -37.01 -22.61
N THR A 728 10.55 -37.82 -21.66
CA THR A 728 9.72 -38.64 -20.76
C THR A 728 8.77 -37.76 -19.92
N LEU A 729 9.25 -36.64 -19.39
CA LEU A 729 8.40 -35.72 -18.64
C LEU A 729 7.31 -35.11 -19.52
N LEU A 730 7.64 -34.69 -20.74
CA LEU A 730 6.67 -34.14 -21.69
C LEU A 730 5.61 -35.18 -22.08
N GLU A 731 6.01 -36.39 -22.32
CA GLU A 731 5.10 -37.50 -22.70
C GLU A 731 4.15 -37.82 -21.52
N ARG A 732 4.67 -37.96 -20.30
CA ARG A 732 3.85 -38.19 -19.10
C ARG A 732 2.85 -37.08 -18.86
N LEU A 733 3.29 -35.79 -18.95
CA LEU A 733 2.40 -34.64 -18.80
C LEU A 733 1.30 -34.58 -19.85
N LEU A 734 1.62 -34.94 -21.12
CA LEU A 734 0.63 -34.91 -22.21
C LEU A 734 -0.35 -36.09 -22.15
N ALA A 735 0.08 -37.21 -21.59
CA ALA A 735 -0.76 -38.39 -21.36
C ALA A 735 -1.66 -38.23 -20.12
N ASP A 736 -1.36 -37.28 -19.23
CA ASP A 736 -2.15 -37.06 -18.02
C ASP A 736 -3.56 -36.54 -18.38
N PRO A 737 -4.65 -37.22 -17.97
CA PRO A 737 -6.01 -36.79 -18.27
C PRO A 737 -6.34 -35.38 -17.79
N ARG A 738 -5.75 -34.94 -16.67
CA ARG A 738 -5.95 -33.61 -16.08
C ARG A 738 -5.35 -32.47 -16.94
N VAL A 739 -4.27 -32.78 -17.67
CA VAL A 739 -3.60 -31.88 -18.60
C VAL A 739 -4.25 -31.93 -19.97
N SER A 740 -4.56 -33.15 -20.45
CA SER A 740 -5.13 -33.40 -21.79
C SER A 740 -6.58 -32.91 -21.91
N ALA A 741 -7.32 -32.81 -20.81
CA ALA A 741 -8.66 -32.21 -20.77
C ALA A 741 -8.69 -30.75 -21.30
N ALA A 742 -7.59 -30.02 -21.11
CA ALA A 742 -7.37 -28.73 -21.76
C ALA A 742 -6.79 -28.93 -23.14
N ARG A 743 -7.62 -29.15 -24.18
CA ARG A 743 -7.19 -29.44 -25.55
C ARG A 743 -6.09 -28.50 -26.04
N ALA A 744 -4.93 -29.08 -26.44
CA ALA A 744 -3.84 -28.30 -27.00
C ALA A 744 -4.26 -27.58 -28.29
N THR A 745 -3.87 -26.29 -28.40
CA THR A 745 -4.12 -25.50 -29.61
C THR A 745 -3.32 -26.05 -30.81
N PRO A 746 -3.72 -25.77 -32.07
CA PRO A 746 -2.92 -26.15 -33.25
C PRO A 746 -1.47 -25.64 -33.14
N THR A 747 -1.28 -24.40 -32.70
CA THR A 747 0.06 -23.80 -32.49
C THR A 747 0.88 -24.55 -31.45
N GLN A 748 0.29 -24.91 -30.31
CA GLN A 748 0.99 -25.71 -29.28
C GLN A 748 1.41 -27.10 -29.84
N ARG A 749 0.56 -27.74 -30.62
CA ARG A 749 0.90 -29.02 -31.25
C ARG A 749 2.06 -28.89 -32.23
N ALA A 750 2.04 -27.86 -33.09
CA ALA A 750 3.12 -27.59 -34.04
C ALA A 750 4.45 -27.30 -33.32
N THR A 751 4.41 -26.44 -32.28
CA THR A 751 5.59 -26.14 -31.45
C THR A 751 6.15 -27.39 -30.78
N LEU A 752 5.28 -28.24 -30.21
CA LEU A 752 5.70 -29.47 -29.55
C LEU A 752 6.34 -30.47 -30.58
N GLN A 753 5.76 -30.57 -31.75
CA GLN A 753 6.32 -31.40 -32.80
C GLN A 753 7.73 -30.93 -33.19
N ARG A 754 7.91 -29.62 -33.40
CA ARG A 754 9.21 -29.01 -33.70
C ARG A 754 10.24 -29.24 -32.59
N ILE A 755 9.82 -29.11 -31.30
CA ILE A 755 10.71 -29.40 -30.15
C ILE A 755 11.18 -30.87 -30.21
N ARG A 756 10.27 -31.81 -30.47
CA ARG A 756 10.63 -33.23 -30.59
C ARG A 756 11.63 -33.49 -31.72
N GLU A 757 11.40 -32.92 -32.89
CA GLU A 757 12.30 -33.04 -34.03
C GLU A 757 13.71 -32.53 -33.76
N VAL A 758 13.82 -31.34 -33.15
CA VAL A 758 15.12 -30.73 -32.81
C VAL A 758 15.86 -31.54 -31.76
N LEU A 759 15.18 -32.09 -30.77
CA LEU A 759 15.78 -32.94 -29.73
C LEU A 759 16.18 -34.30 -30.26
N ALA A 760 15.45 -34.87 -31.20
CA ALA A 760 15.79 -36.13 -31.88
C ALA A 760 17.01 -35.96 -32.84
N ALA A 761 17.03 -34.87 -33.62
CA ALA A 761 18.16 -34.56 -34.53
C ALA A 761 19.47 -34.31 -33.77
N GLY A 762 19.43 -33.68 -32.60
CA GLY A 762 20.58 -33.48 -31.74
C GLY A 762 21.22 -34.78 -31.19
N SER A 763 20.52 -35.91 -31.30
CA SER A 763 21.01 -37.26 -30.93
C SER A 763 22.02 -37.86 -31.93
N THR A 764 22.09 -37.32 -33.14
CA THR A 764 22.91 -37.88 -34.24
C THR A 764 24.25 -37.16 -34.44
N ALA A 765 24.57 -36.13 -33.70
CA ALA A 765 25.87 -35.46 -33.81
C ALA A 765 26.98 -36.24 -33.05
N PRO A 766 28.11 -36.59 -33.65
CA PRO A 766 29.17 -37.32 -32.99
C PRO A 766 29.83 -36.53 -31.88
N ALA A 767 30.00 -37.19 -30.72
CA ALA A 767 30.64 -36.60 -29.54
C ALA A 767 32.05 -36.10 -29.89
N ARG A 768 32.27 -34.80 -29.95
CA ARG A 768 33.64 -34.22 -30.01
C ARG A 768 34.38 -34.59 -28.72
N LYS A 769 35.43 -35.44 -28.89
CA LYS A 769 36.34 -35.84 -27.82
C LYS A 769 36.88 -34.59 -27.14
N ARG A 770 36.56 -34.40 -25.91
CA ARG A 770 37.18 -33.34 -25.04
C ARG A 770 38.65 -33.62 -24.93
N GLY A 771 39.50 -32.79 -25.56
CA GLY A 771 40.94 -32.75 -25.29
C GLY A 771 41.17 -32.41 -23.84
N LYS A 772 42.01 -33.20 -23.16
CA LYS A 772 42.43 -32.96 -21.78
C LYS A 772 43.09 -31.57 -21.67
N ALA A 773 42.37 -30.60 -21.10
CA ALA A 773 42.94 -29.33 -20.72
C ALA A 773 43.93 -29.58 -19.56
N LYS A 774 45.21 -29.28 -19.78
CA LYS A 774 46.24 -29.25 -18.74
C LYS A 774 45.90 -28.19 -17.71
N VAL A 775 45.66 -28.64 -16.51
CA VAL A 775 45.52 -27.76 -15.33
C VAL A 775 46.89 -27.08 -15.08
N ARG A 776 46.96 -25.81 -15.37
CA ARG A 776 48.05 -24.94 -14.89
C ARG A 776 47.76 -24.52 -13.46
N THR A 777 48.44 -25.13 -12.53
CA THR A 777 48.52 -24.71 -11.13
C THR A 777 49.05 -23.27 -11.04
N ARG A 778 48.25 -22.35 -10.59
CA ARG A 778 48.64 -20.98 -10.28
C ARG A 778 49.16 -20.94 -8.85
N ALA A 779 50.45 -20.60 -8.72
CA ALA A 779 51.16 -20.47 -7.47
C ALA A 779 50.51 -19.39 -6.58
N GLN A 780 50.43 -19.69 -5.29
CA GLN A 780 49.99 -18.80 -4.22
C GLN A 780 50.95 -17.60 -4.13
N ALA A 781 50.37 -16.38 -4.23
CA ALA A 781 51.09 -15.16 -3.89
C ALA A 781 50.74 -14.76 -2.44
N THR A 782 51.78 -14.72 -1.63
CA THR A 782 51.79 -14.23 -0.23
C THR A 782 51.50 -12.74 -0.16
N PRO A 783 50.72 -12.26 0.83
CA PRO A 783 50.47 -10.83 0.98
C PRO A 783 51.64 -10.13 1.67
N ARG A 784 52.23 -9.15 1.02
CA ARG A 784 53.18 -8.20 1.63
C ARG A 784 52.45 -7.24 2.56
N ARG A 785 52.90 -7.18 3.79
CA ARG A 785 52.61 -6.13 4.78
C ARG A 785 53.11 -4.78 4.20
N ALA A 786 52.26 -3.79 4.21
CA ALA A 786 52.67 -2.39 4.12
C ALA A 786 52.62 -1.77 5.52
N ALA A 787 53.77 -1.23 5.93
CA ALA A 787 53.97 -0.52 7.18
C ALA A 787 53.39 0.90 7.10
N ALA A 788 53.01 1.39 8.25
CA ALA A 788 52.55 2.75 8.50
C ALA A 788 53.64 3.79 8.25
N ALA A 789 53.24 4.97 7.78
CA ALA A 789 53.84 6.25 8.17
C ALA A 789 52.91 7.41 7.79
N HIS A 790 52.64 8.26 8.80
CA HIS A 790 52.10 9.62 8.91
C HIS A 790 50.64 9.85 8.55
#